data_3cb07d81a0aaf7d48c489569070a045d
#
_entry.id   3cb07d81a0aaf7d48c489569070a045d
#
_cell.length_a   1.000
_cell.length_b   1.000
_cell.length_c   1.000
_cell.angle_alpha   90.00
_cell.angle_beta   90.00
_cell.angle_gamma   90.00
#
_symmetry.space_group_name_H-M   'P 1'
#
loop_
_entity.id
_entity.type
_entity.pdbx_description
1 polymer ?
#
loop_
_entity_poly.entity_id
_entity_poly.type
_entity_poly.pdbx_seq_one_letter_code
_entity_poly.pdbx_strand_id
1 'polypeptide(L)'
;MNGHLCAQGVLPNIRLVNVPSHYKSDTLYNSNDTSIAGRYMLDEMTIIDETNPAYRLMDSVYANRKKHDPDNIGPMRFKTYDKAAAVLAGDEAVKEYITNEIGYKTNLFVMESISEAVVVPPNGKKETVVASKISGVKQPQFNIFLSELSNVSIYQEDIKYIGDTYLSPVNHYVRGNNKKYYFNIEDTIINAPADTTFVLSFRPLLKQDFNGFKGVIKVNSVDWAVESVIADFVKSGASLYDLKINHKFNKHPSGQWLPSEWLTVIGMANGLIAVDTASLTTPADSLQADSAYLFGYPQINVERYFYDYEYDSTLRKRDVGHIKLDMDENAYYKSDTYWNNNRYVPLTEEDENAYKLVDSISKEAHLDKLANLSSVILNGYIPIWIFNMPIEFMAMLDNYEKLRLGIGLETNSRLSKHISLGGFWGWGFRDAKAKWGIYAKALIDKRTDFRAMLGYSKNICKTSSYESIYSRANLFDPETYRYYLGSNWNTVKTEFVDVSIRPFSDFMFRAGFYVSNKKPTYNYQYVVSNSDNILVTRNEFNFTTLNLGVIFAYKEKFVMTSTGLKSRGTKFPILTVDYQRGMKGVLHGEYVYDKIEASLFGRYNVGEKGRFTFEIKGGYIDSDIPYPNLFVPLAGYSPITYFTPRAFGTMRVGEFVSDLYAYIFLQYDFGNIFNRKGLFRPSPSLVFNYGYGNLINNSLEKHIGIDARTMEKGFYEAGFLVNDLFGVSYLSFGLGVMCRFGYYSFPKVLDNLSLKFTVTM
;
A
#
# COMPACT_ATOMS: atom_id res chain seq x y z
N MET A 1 12.18 24.50 -9.32
CA MET A 1 13.55 24.00 -9.07
C MET A 1 13.69 22.67 -9.77
N ASN A 2 14.44 22.68 -10.86
CA ASN A 2 14.65 21.51 -11.70
C ASN A 2 15.57 20.51 -10.98
N GLY A 3 15.03 19.40 -10.51
CA GLY A 3 15.81 18.29 -10.00
C GLY A 3 16.42 17.50 -11.15
N HIS A 4 17.63 17.83 -11.54
CA HIS A 4 18.46 17.02 -12.39
C HIS A 4 18.88 15.75 -11.61
N LEU A 5 18.16 14.67 -11.76
CA LEU A 5 18.70 13.33 -11.54
C LEU A 5 19.38 12.91 -12.88
N CYS A 6 20.56 13.44 -13.08
CA CYS A 6 21.44 12.96 -14.12
C CYS A 6 21.94 11.57 -13.72
N ALA A 7 21.60 10.55 -14.50
CA ALA A 7 22.46 9.39 -14.69
C ALA A 7 23.69 9.84 -15.51
N GLN A 8 24.50 10.73 -14.94
CA GLN A 8 25.78 11.12 -15.50
C GLN A 8 26.76 9.98 -15.24
N GLY A 9 26.97 9.17 -16.24
CA GLY A 9 28.02 8.15 -16.24
C GLY A 9 27.86 7.02 -17.25
N VAL A 10 26.63 6.73 -17.71
CA VAL A 10 26.42 5.58 -18.63
C VAL A 10 25.83 6.01 -19.98
N LEU A 11 25.04 7.09 -20.05
CA LEU A 11 24.43 7.59 -21.29
C LEU A 11 24.35 9.12 -21.27
N PRO A 12 25.33 9.84 -21.81
CA PRO A 12 25.44 11.31 -21.66
C PRO A 12 24.34 12.15 -22.33
N ASN A 13 23.56 11.59 -23.25
CA ASN A 13 22.57 12.31 -24.05
C ASN A 13 21.10 11.95 -23.77
N ILE A 14 20.80 11.24 -22.67
CA ILE A 14 19.42 10.87 -22.30
C ILE A 14 18.84 11.86 -21.29
N ARG A 15 17.70 12.45 -21.61
CA ARG A 15 16.91 13.31 -20.71
C ARG A 15 15.54 12.71 -20.47
N LEU A 16 15.11 12.68 -19.20
CA LEU A 16 13.71 12.41 -18.83
C LEU A 16 12.92 13.71 -18.99
N VAL A 17 11.92 13.73 -19.88
CA VAL A 17 11.11 14.90 -20.18
C VAL A 17 9.65 14.61 -19.86
N ASN A 18 8.97 15.56 -19.19
CA ASN A 18 7.52 15.56 -19.06
C ASN A 18 6.89 16.13 -20.33
N VAL A 19 6.17 15.31 -21.08
CA VAL A 19 5.50 15.71 -22.32
C VAL A 19 4.00 15.93 -22.10
N PRO A 20 3.39 16.94 -22.77
CA PRO A 20 1.94 17.18 -22.70
C PRO A 20 1.13 16.02 -23.30
N SER A 21 -0.07 15.81 -22.75
CA SER A 21 -1.01 14.71 -22.92
C SER A 21 -1.58 14.45 -24.34
N HIS A 22 -0.93 14.84 -25.41
CA HIS A 22 -1.45 14.73 -26.79
C HIS A 22 -0.86 13.61 -27.64
N TYR A 23 0.12 12.85 -27.12
CA TYR A 23 0.61 11.69 -27.86
C TYR A 23 -0.32 10.49 -27.65
N LYS A 24 -1.23 10.25 -28.59
CA LYS A 24 -1.95 8.98 -28.71
C LYS A 24 -0.98 7.93 -29.22
N SER A 25 -0.71 6.91 -28.43
CA SER A 25 0.10 5.76 -28.83
C SER A 25 -0.71 4.83 -29.76
N ASP A 26 -0.80 5.17 -31.03
CA ASP A 26 -1.42 4.29 -32.04
C ASP A 26 -0.48 3.18 -32.54
N THR A 27 0.76 3.08 -32.04
CA THR A 27 1.81 2.20 -32.58
C THR A 27 2.36 1.18 -31.58
N LEU A 28 1.52 0.59 -30.71
CA LEU A 28 1.97 -0.36 -29.68
C LEU A 28 1.93 -1.83 -30.08
N TYR A 29 1.89 -2.17 -31.38
CA TYR A 29 1.93 -3.57 -31.81
C TYR A 29 2.78 -3.74 -33.08
N ASN A 30 3.96 -4.29 -32.90
CA ASN A 30 4.68 -4.98 -33.95
C ASN A 30 5.10 -6.36 -33.42
N SER A 31 4.14 -7.26 -33.30
CA SER A 31 4.38 -8.71 -33.32
C SER A 31 3.61 -9.27 -34.50
N ASN A 32 4.18 -10.23 -35.21
CA ASN A 32 3.60 -10.89 -36.37
C ASN A 32 2.25 -11.62 -36.12
N ASP A 33 1.66 -11.44 -34.96
CA ASP A 33 0.30 -11.81 -34.65
C ASP A 33 -0.56 -10.55 -34.83
N THR A 34 -1.02 -10.33 -36.07
CA THR A 34 -2.01 -9.29 -36.40
C THR A 34 -3.24 -9.55 -35.55
N SER A 35 -3.23 -9.00 -34.36
CA SER A 35 -4.23 -9.20 -33.35
C SER A 35 -5.60 -8.80 -33.89
N ILE A 36 -6.53 -9.69 -33.78
CA ILE A 36 -7.95 -9.50 -34.06
C ILE A 36 -8.46 -8.17 -33.45
N ALA A 37 -7.91 -7.75 -32.31
CA ALA A 37 -8.26 -6.49 -31.63
C ALA A 37 -8.02 -5.22 -32.48
N GLY A 38 -6.96 -5.15 -33.32
CA GLY A 38 -6.71 -4.00 -34.20
C GLY A 38 -7.66 -3.94 -35.40
N ARG A 39 -8.34 -5.03 -35.72
CA ARG A 39 -9.24 -5.12 -36.86
C ARG A 39 -10.69 -4.72 -36.55
N TYR A 40 -11.06 -4.66 -35.27
CA TYR A 40 -12.43 -4.46 -34.78
C TYR A 40 -12.61 -3.21 -33.90
N MET A 41 -11.87 -2.13 -34.17
CA MET A 41 -12.08 -0.84 -33.50
C MET A 41 -13.30 -0.15 -34.13
N LEU A 42 -14.39 -0.05 -33.37
CA LEU A 42 -15.63 0.58 -33.80
C LEU A 42 -15.56 2.11 -33.70
N ASP A 43 -16.08 2.79 -34.74
CA ASP A 43 -16.31 4.23 -34.76
C ASP A 43 -17.41 4.68 -33.77
N GLU A 44 -17.43 5.98 -33.43
CA GLU A 44 -18.05 6.57 -32.23
C GLU A 44 -19.57 6.56 -32.10
N MET A 45 -20.35 5.99 -33.02
CA MET A 45 -21.82 5.97 -32.93
C MET A 45 -22.36 4.64 -32.39
N THR A 46 -22.92 4.67 -31.17
CA THR A 46 -23.56 3.51 -30.57
C THR A 46 -25.07 3.70 -30.45
N ILE A 47 -25.84 3.03 -31.30
CA ILE A 47 -27.28 2.81 -31.08
C ILE A 47 -27.37 1.54 -30.19
N ILE A 48 -27.85 1.68 -28.96
CA ILE A 48 -28.09 0.53 -28.07
C ILE A 48 -29.40 -0.11 -28.50
N ASP A 49 -29.31 -1.16 -29.27
CA ASP A 49 -30.46 -2.02 -29.59
C ASP A 49 -30.64 -3.03 -28.47
N GLU A 50 -31.83 -3.07 -27.84
CA GLU A 50 -32.20 -4.05 -26.81
C GLU A 50 -32.27 -5.48 -27.36
N THR A 51 -32.34 -5.63 -28.68
CA THR A 51 -32.38 -6.92 -29.37
C THR A 51 -30.99 -7.46 -29.74
N ASN A 52 -29.91 -6.76 -29.47
CA ASN A 52 -28.56 -7.20 -29.79
C ASN A 52 -28.23 -8.59 -29.23
N PRO A 53 -28.01 -9.61 -30.10
CA PRO A 53 -27.83 -11.01 -29.69
C PRO A 53 -26.58 -11.21 -28.83
N ALA A 54 -25.55 -10.33 -28.88
CA ALA A 54 -24.37 -10.40 -28.05
C ALA A 54 -24.71 -10.41 -26.56
N TYR A 55 -25.77 -9.69 -26.16
CA TYR A 55 -26.19 -9.66 -24.76
C TYR A 55 -26.75 -11.00 -24.28
N ARG A 56 -27.43 -11.77 -25.13
CA ARG A 56 -27.92 -13.12 -24.78
C ARG A 56 -26.74 -14.08 -24.55
N LEU A 57 -25.70 -13.98 -25.40
CA LEU A 57 -24.48 -14.75 -25.21
C LEU A 57 -23.79 -14.41 -23.88
N MET A 58 -23.67 -13.13 -23.57
CA MET A 58 -23.08 -12.68 -22.30
C MET A 58 -23.93 -13.03 -21.08
N ASP A 59 -25.27 -13.10 -21.20
CA ASP A 59 -26.14 -13.64 -20.13
C ASP A 59 -25.77 -15.09 -19.81
N SER A 60 -25.48 -15.90 -20.80
CA SER A 60 -25.05 -17.30 -20.64
C SER A 60 -23.66 -17.39 -19.99
N VAL A 61 -22.72 -16.55 -20.42
CA VAL A 61 -21.38 -16.44 -19.79
C VAL A 61 -21.51 -16.04 -18.33
N TYR A 62 -22.31 -15.01 -18.04
CA TYR A 62 -22.55 -14.54 -16.68
C TYR A 62 -23.16 -15.61 -15.79
N ALA A 63 -24.15 -16.37 -16.30
CA ALA A 63 -24.78 -17.45 -15.55
C ALA A 63 -23.79 -18.57 -15.19
N ASN A 64 -22.83 -18.87 -16.07
CA ASN A 64 -21.85 -19.94 -15.90
C ASN A 64 -20.51 -19.49 -15.32
N ARG A 65 -20.26 -18.18 -15.12
CA ARG A 65 -18.96 -17.63 -14.72
C ARG A 65 -18.33 -18.28 -13.47
N LYS A 66 -19.18 -18.65 -12.47
CA LYS A 66 -18.69 -19.28 -11.24
C LYS A 66 -18.12 -20.69 -11.47
N LYS A 67 -18.56 -21.37 -12.55
CA LYS A 67 -18.03 -22.69 -12.92
C LYS A 67 -16.67 -22.60 -13.58
N HIS A 68 -16.33 -21.44 -14.16
CA HIS A 68 -15.12 -21.19 -14.92
C HIS A 68 -14.14 -20.23 -14.21
N ASP A 69 -14.51 -19.75 -13.02
CA ASP A 69 -13.61 -18.93 -12.19
C ASP A 69 -12.51 -19.81 -11.60
N PRO A 70 -11.22 -19.57 -11.97
CA PRO A 70 -10.10 -20.40 -11.51
C PRO A 70 -9.98 -20.53 -9.99
N ASP A 71 -10.44 -19.52 -9.23
CA ASP A 71 -10.41 -19.54 -7.77
C ASP A 71 -11.55 -20.41 -7.17
N ASN A 72 -12.49 -20.86 -7.99
CA ASN A 72 -13.63 -21.69 -7.59
C ASN A 72 -13.66 -23.09 -8.25
N ILE A 73 -12.70 -23.39 -9.10
CA ILE A 73 -12.50 -24.72 -9.69
C ILE A 73 -11.54 -25.54 -8.81
N GLY A 74 -11.88 -26.76 -8.50
CA GLY A 74 -11.01 -27.65 -7.70
C GLY A 74 -11.81 -28.48 -6.71
N PRO A 75 -11.19 -29.06 -5.70
CA PRO A 75 -9.82 -28.82 -5.17
C PRO A 75 -8.71 -29.33 -6.11
N MET A 76 -7.68 -28.52 -6.31
CA MET A 76 -6.60 -28.85 -7.23
C MET A 76 -5.25 -28.24 -6.86
N ARG A 77 -4.19 -28.83 -7.42
CA ARG A 77 -2.83 -28.30 -7.45
C ARG A 77 -2.44 -27.95 -8.87
N PHE A 78 -1.57 -26.98 -9.05
CA PHE A 78 -0.94 -26.68 -10.32
C PHE A 78 0.36 -25.91 -10.10
N LYS A 79 1.18 -25.81 -11.14
CA LYS A 79 2.38 -24.99 -11.13
C LYS A 79 2.19 -23.75 -11.98
N THR A 80 2.90 -22.71 -11.64
CA THR A 80 3.04 -21.54 -12.51
C THR A 80 4.51 -21.21 -12.75
N TYR A 81 4.78 -20.75 -13.96
CA TYR A 81 6.04 -20.12 -14.32
C TYR A 81 5.73 -18.67 -14.69
N ASP A 82 6.34 -17.74 -13.99
CA ASP A 82 6.21 -16.31 -14.24
C ASP A 82 7.51 -15.75 -14.78
N LYS A 83 7.44 -14.93 -15.83
CA LYS A 83 8.54 -14.15 -16.35
C LYS A 83 8.09 -12.69 -16.46
N ALA A 84 8.83 -11.78 -15.84
CA ALA A 84 8.67 -10.36 -16.01
C ALA A 84 9.92 -9.77 -16.64
N ALA A 85 9.74 -9.04 -17.75
CA ALA A 85 10.81 -8.33 -18.42
C ALA A 85 10.46 -6.84 -18.52
N ALA A 86 11.38 -5.98 -18.09
CA ALA A 86 11.30 -4.57 -18.38
C ALA A 86 12.03 -4.31 -19.71
N VAL A 87 11.26 -3.89 -20.71
CA VAL A 87 11.74 -3.61 -22.07
C VAL A 87 11.65 -2.12 -22.36
N LEU A 88 12.41 -1.65 -23.32
CA LEU A 88 12.23 -0.32 -23.88
C LEU A 88 11.24 -0.42 -25.02
N ALA A 89 10.11 0.30 -24.89
CA ALA A 89 9.11 0.46 -25.94
C ALA A 89 9.20 1.87 -26.55
N GLY A 90 8.60 2.09 -27.73
CA GLY A 90 8.62 3.36 -28.44
C GLY A 90 9.29 3.26 -29.80
N ASP A 91 9.85 4.40 -30.29
CA ASP A 91 10.48 4.50 -31.60
C ASP A 91 11.65 3.52 -31.77
N GLU A 92 11.70 2.84 -32.90
CA GLU A 92 12.72 1.83 -33.16
C GLU A 92 14.14 2.43 -33.19
N ALA A 93 14.28 3.66 -33.66
CA ALA A 93 15.55 4.36 -33.65
C ALA A 93 16.07 4.66 -32.23
N VAL A 94 15.18 4.82 -31.22
CA VAL A 94 15.60 4.96 -29.82
C VAL A 94 16.14 3.62 -29.30
N LYS A 95 15.51 2.52 -29.65
CA LYS A 95 15.96 1.19 -29.29
C LYS A 95 17.32 0.87 -29.92
N GLU A 96 17.49 1.23 -31.20
CA GLU A 96 18.74 1.06 -31.92
C GLU A 96 19.86 1.93 -31.33
N TYR A 97 19.57 3.19 -31.00
CA TYR A 97 20.52 4.08 -30.33
C TYR A 97 21.00 3.49 -29.01
N ILE A 98 20.08 3.04 -28.15
CA ILE A 98 20.42 2.44 -26.86
C ILE A 98 21.19 1.13 -27.05
N THR A 99 20.80 0.31 -28.04
CA THR A 99 21.53 -0.92 -28.39
C THR A 99 22.97 -0.62 -28.81
N ASN A 100 23.19 0.42 -29.59
CA ASN A 100 24.52 0.84 -30.03
C ASN A 100 25.38 1.36 -28.87
N GLU A 101 24.78 2.13 -27.93
CA GLU A 101 25.47 2.62 -26.71
C GLU A 101 25.86 1.50 -25.76
N ILE A 102 25.00 0.47 -25.60
CA ILE A 102 25.26 -0.69 -24.73
C ILE A 102 26.12 -1.73 -25.46
N GLY A 103 26.10 -1.77 -26.80
CA GLY A 103 26.83 -2.71 -27.63
C GLY A 103 26.08 -4.01 -27.96
N TYR A 104 24.90 -4.26 -27.39
CA TYR A 104 24.06 -5.43 -27.68
C TYR A 104 22.59 -5.21 -27.26
N LYS A 105 21.69 -5.96 -27.90
CA LYS A 105 20.26 -5.95 -27.52
C LYS A 105 20.06 -6.56 -26.15
N THR A 106 19.34 -5.88 -25.27
CA THR A 106 19.08 -6.35 -23.92
C THR A 106 17.75 -5.81 -23.39
N ASN A 107 17.11 -6.60 -22.53
CA ASN A 107 16.06 -6.10 -21.64
C ASN A 107 16.70 -5.33 -20.47
N LEU A 108 15.99 -4.31 -19.96
CA LEU A 108 16.48 -3.49 -18.85
C LEU A 108 16.51 -4.27 -17.53
N PHE A 109 15.62 -5.26 -17.40
CA PHE A 109 15.47 -6.08 -16.20
C PHE A 109 14.72 -7.36 -16.56
N VAL A 110 15.09 -8.48 -15.95
CA VAL A 110 14.38 -9.75 -16.08
C VAL A 110 14.24 -10.41 -14.72
N MET A 111 13.09 -10.99 -14.49
CA MET A 111 12.78 -11.78 -13.32
C MET A 111 12.00 -13.02 -13.71
N GLU A 112 12.37 -14.16 -13.13
CA GLU A 112 11.67 -15.44 -13.29
C GLU A 112 11.25 -15.97 -11.92
N SER A 113 10.09 -16.63 -11.86
CA SER A 113 9.71 -17.43 -10.69
C SER A 113 8.92 -18.67 -11.07
N ILE A 114 9.08 -19.72 -10.28
CA ILE A 114 8.28 -20.94 -10.35
C ILE A 114 7.53 -21.05 -9.03
N SER A 115 6.21 -21.24 -9.11
CA SER A 115 5.38 -21.38 -7.93
C SER A 115 4.51 -22.64 -8.01
N GLU A 116 4.20 -23.19 -6.85
CA GLU A 116 3.20 -24.23 -6.65
C GLU A 116 1.95 -23.61 -6.05
N ALA A 117 0.82 -23.82 -6.68
CA ALA A 117 -0.46 -23.29 -6.25
C ALA A 117 -1.41 -24.40 -5.78
N VAL A 118 -2.16 -24.11 -4.74
CA VAL A 118 -3.23 -24.97 -4.21
C VAL A 118 -4.52 -24.17 -4.18
N VAL A 119 -5.57 -24.71 -4.77
CA VAL A 119 -6.91 -24.10 -4.76
C VAL A 119 -7.89 -25.05 -4.08
N VAL A 120 -8.66 -24.52 -3.12
CA VAL A 120 -9.75 -25.23 -2.42
C VAL A 120 -10.97 -24.31 -2.40
N PRO A 121 -12.00 -24.59 -3.20
CA PRO A 121 -13.22 -23.78 -3.23
C PRO A 121 -13.96 -23.71 -1.89
N PRO A 122 -14.74 -22.61 -1.64
CA PRO A 122 -14.71 -21.36 -2.37
C PRO A 122 -13.59 -20.43 -1.88
N ASN A 123 -12.95 -19.71 -2.81
CA ASN A 123 -11.97 -18.63 -2.56
C ASN A 123 -10.71 -19.04 -1.73
N GLY A 124 -10.44 -20.33 -1.58
CA GLY A 124 -9.23 -20.83 -0.95
C GLY A 124 -8.12 -20.96 -2.00
N LYS A 125 -7.09 -20.10 -1.94
CA LYS A 125 -5.90 -20.17 -2.81
C LYS A 125 -4.66 -19.86 -2.00
N LYS A 126 -3.65 -20.71 -2.15
CA LYS A 126 -2.30 -20.48 -1.65
C LYS A 126 -1.31 -20.70 -2.79
N GLU A 127 -0.37 -19.82 -2.94
CA GLU A 127 0.74 -19.91 -3.89
C GLU A 127 2.05 -19.94 -3.11
N THR A 128 2.95 -20.86 -3.43
CA THR A 128 4.28 -20.97 -2.80
C THR A 128 5.34 -20.84 -3.87
N VAL A 129 6.14 -19.77 -3.82
CA VAL A 129 7.27 -19.56 -4.73
C VAL A 129 8.38 -20.53 -4.33
N VAL A 130 8.68 -21.50 -5.20
CA VAL A 130 9.71 -22.53 -4.96
C VAL A 130 11.05 -22.19 -5.59
N ALA A 131 11.05 -21.33 -6.62
CA ALA A 131 12.26 -20.82 -7.25
C ALA A 131 12.05 -19.38 -7.72
N SER A 132 13.08 -18.54 -7.59
CA SER A 132 13.08 -17.18 -8.14
C SER A 132 14.49 -16.77 -8.56
N LYS A 133 14.58 -16.13 -9.73
CA LYS A 133 15.82 -15.57 -10.28
C LYS A 133 15.55 -14.15 -10.75
N ILE A 134 16.38 -13.21 -10.37
CA ILE A 134 16.20 -11.79 -10.66
C ILE A 134 17.51 -11.24 -11.16
N SER A 135 17.50 -10.46 -12.24
CA SER A 135 18.69 -9.76 -12.72
C SER A 135 19.11 -8.68 -11.70
N GLY A 136 20.30 -8.78 -11.15
CA GLY A 136 20.99 -7.79 -10.31
C GLY A 136 20.59 -7.70 -8.85
N VAL A 137 19.34 -7.85 -8.46
CA VAL A 137 18.91 -7.59 -7.08
C VAL A 137 18.15 -8.78 -6.48
N LYS A 138 18.69 -9.38 -5.42
CA LYS A 138 18.05 -10.51 -4.72
C LYS A 138 17.17 -10.00 -3.57
N GLN A 139 15.95 -9.48 -3.89
CA GLN A 139 15.01 -9.00 -2.87
C GLN A 139 13.65 -9.70 -2.97
N PRO A 140 13.15 -10.29 -1.86
CA PRO A 140 11.85 -11.01 -1.82
C PRO A 140 10.63 -10.18 -2.22
N GLN A 141 10.69 -8.86 -2.07
CA GLN A 141 9.57 -7.97 -2.36
C GLN A 141 9.18 -7.94 -3.85
N PHE A 142 10.12 -8.19 -4.75
CA PHE A 142 9.82 -8.26 -6.18
C PHE A 142 8.90 -9.42 -6.55
N ASN A 143 9.01 -10.57 -5.86
CA ASN A 143 8.10 -11.69 -6.10
C ASN A 143 6.66 -11.40 -5.67
N ILE A 144 6.49 -10.62 -4.59
CA ILE A 144 5.17 -10.17 -4.15
C ILE A 144 4.57 -9.27 -5.24
N PHE A 145 5.36 -8.32 -5.73
CA PHE A 145 4.95 -7.41 -6.79
C PHE A 145 4.61 -8.19 -8.08
N LEU A 146 5.46 -9.13 -8.49
CA LEU A 146 5.21 -9.96 -9.66
C LEU A 146 3.93 -10.79 -9.51
N SER A 147 3.72 -11.45 -8.39
CA SER A 147 2.49 -12.19 -8.12
C SER A 147 1.24 -11.31 -8.13
N GLU A 148 1.34 -10.05 -7.71
CA GLU A 148 0.25 -9.08 -7.81
C GLU A 148 -0.06 -8.70 -9.25
N LEU A 149 0.96 -8.49 -10.06
CA LEU A 149 0.82 -8.12 -11.46
C LEU A 149 0.31 -9.27 -12.33
N SER A 150 0.65 -10.52 -11.97
CA SER A 150 0.30 -11.70 -12.75
C SER A 150 -1.04 -12.36 -12.35
N ASN A 151 -1.65 -11.97 -11.22
CA ASN A 151 -2.87 -12.58 -10.67
C ASN A 151 -4.16 -11.80 -11.01
N VAL A 152 -4.31 -11.30 -12.21
CA VAL A 152 -5.50 -10.58 -12.68
C VAL A 152 -6.39 -11.53 -13.48
N SER A 153 -7.52 -11.96 -12.95
CA SER A 153 -8.50 -12.79 -13.67
C SER A 153 -9.72 -12.00 -14.10
N ILE A 154 -10.15 -12.15 -15.35
CA ILE A 154 -11.38 -11.54 -15.88
C ILE A 154 -12.65 -12.03 -15.15
N TYR A 155 -12.57 -13.18 -14.47
CA TYR A 155 -13.65 -13.74 -13.66
C TYR A 155 -13.78 -13.12 -12.27
N GLN A 156 -12.80 -12.32 -11.82
CA GLN A 156 -12.92 -11.57 -10.56
C GLN A 156 -13.97 -10.46 -10.69
N GLU A 157 -14.78 -10.28 -9.67
CA GLU A 157 -15.83 -9.26 -9.65
C GLU A 157 -15.24 -7.85 -9.74
N ASP A 158 -14.36 -7.54 -8.78
CA ASP A 158 -13.59 -6.31 -8.72
C ASP A 158 -12.12 -6.64 -8.95
N ILE A 159 -11.58 -6.23 -10.08
CA ILE A 159 -10.18 -6.43 -10.41
C ILE A 159 -9.38 -5.26 -9.82
N LYS A 160 -8.62 -5.54 -8.76
CA LYS A 160 -7.72 -4.55 -8.15
C LYS A 160 -6.35 -4.63 -8.80
N TYR A 161 -5.92 -3.54 -9.40
CA TYR A 161 -4.65 -3.48 -10.10
C TYR A 161 -3.95 -2.13 -9.89
N ILE A 162 -2.72 -2.15 -9.38
CA ILE A 162 -1.88 -0.97 -9.10
C ILE A 162 -2.68 0.16 -8.40
N GLY A 163 -3.39 -0.18 -7.31
CA GLY A 163 -4.14 0.78 -6.50
C GLY A 163 -5.54 1.12 -6.99
N ASP A 164 -5.88 0.82 -8.25
CA ASP A 164 -7.20 1.06 -8.83
C ASP A 164 -8.10 -0.19 -8.80
N THR A 165 -9.40 0.05 -8.88
CA THR A 165 -10.41 -1.02 -9.03
C THR A 165 -11.05 -0.91 -10.39
N TYR A 166 -11.10 -2.02 -11.14
CA TYR A 166 -11.70 -2.14 -12.46
C TYR A 166 -12.87 -3.11 -12.42
N LEU A 167 -13.96 -2.78 -13.10
CA LEU A 167 -15.13 -3.63 -13.20
C LEU A 167 -14.97 -4.61 -14.35
N SER A 168 -15.11 -5.91 -14.07
CA SER A 168 -15.00 -6.94 -15.08
C SER A 168 -16.20 -6.93 -16.03
N PRO A 169 -16.03 -7.04 -17.37
CA PRO A 169 -17.13 -7.17 -18.32
C PRO A 169 -17.92 -8.47 -18.14
N VAL A 170 -17.33 -9.51 -17.52
CA VAL A 170 -18.00 -10.78 -17.27
C VAL A 170 -18.89 -10.71 -16.03
N ASN A 171 -18.51 -9.94 -15.00
CA ASN A 171 -19.24 -9.88 -13.72
C ASN A 171 -20.14 -8.64 -13.58
N HIS A 172 -19.74 -7.51 -14.16
CA HIS A 172 -20.52 -6.26 -14.10
C HIS A 172 -21.40 -6.04 -15.32
N TYR A 173 -21.70 -7.10 -16.07
CA TYR A 173 -22.76 -7.08 -17.06
C TYR A 173 -24.10 -7.21 -16.34
N VAL A 174 -24.91 -6.17 -16.40
CA VAL A 174 -26.24 -6.14 -15.78
C VAL A 174 -27.30 -5.91 -16.86
N ARG A 175 -28.39 -6.69 -16.77
CA ARG A 175 -29.52 -6.62 -17.69
C ARG A 175 -30.33 -5.32 -17.56
N GLY A 176 -30.90 -4.84 -18.65
CA GLY A 176 -31.79 -3.67 -18.68
C GLY A 176 -31.04 -2.33 -18.58
N ASN A 177 -31.63 -1.35 -17.90
CA ASN A 177 -31.11 0.02 -17.81
C ASN A 177 -29.80 0.18 -17.05
N ASN A 178 -29.32 -0.88 -16.39
CA ASN A 178 -28.06 -0.87 -15.61
C ASN A 178 -26.90 -1.51 -16.36
N LYS A 179 -26.97 -1.65 -17.69
CA LYS A 179 -25.86 -2.14 -18.50
C LYS A 179 -24.64 -1.24 -18.31
N LYS A 180 -23.46 -1.86 -18.10
CA LYS A 180 -22.20 -1.16 -17.94
C LYS A 180 -21.31 -1.24 -19.17
N TYR A 181 -21.48 -2.31 -19.95
CA TYR A 181 -20.70 -2.60 -21.13
C TYR A 181 -21.57 -2.71 -22.37
N TYR A 182 -21.03 -2.28 -23.50
CA TYR A 182 -21.52 -2.57 -24.83
C TYR A 182 -20.79 -3.79 -25.37
N PHE A 183 -21.53 -4.73 -25.99
CA PHE A 183 -21.01 -5.91 -26.66
C PHE A 183 -21.50 -5.98 -28.09
N ASN A 184 -20.64 -6.49 -29.00
CA ASN A 184 -20.99 -6.77 -30.38
C ASN A 184 -20.38 -8.11 -30.79
N ILE A 185 -21.11 -8.89 -31.64
CA ILE A 185 -20.58 -10.12 -32.24
C ILE A 185 -19.78 -9.69 -33.48
N GLU A 186 -18.49 -9.99 -33.47
CA GLU A 186 -17.58 -9.67 -34.58
C GLU A 186 -17.43 -10.86 -35.53
N ASP A 187 -17.40 -12.07 -34.97
CA ASP A 187 -17.18 -13.27 -35.74
C ASP A 187 -17.76 -14.51 -35.04
N THR A 188 -17.92 -15.60 -35.79
CA THR A 188 -18.40 -16.90 -35.30
C THR A 188 -17.57 -18.01 -35.92
N ILE A 189 -16.77 -18.70 -35.12
CA ILE A 189 -15.84 -19.73 -35.52
C ILE A 189 -16.47 -21.10 -35.21
N ILE A 190 -16.74 -21.91 -36.22
CA ILE A 190 -17.28 -23.25 -36.06
C ILE A 190 -16.10 -24.21 -35.87
N ASN A 191 -15.93 -24.77 -34.67
CA ASN A 191 -14.86 -25.73 -34.35
C ASN A 191 -15.27 -27.17 -34.70
N ALA A 192 -16.55 -27.52 -34.44
CA ALA A 192 -17.16 -28.81 -34.70
C ALA A 192 -18.69 -28.63 -34.84
N PRO A 193 -19.46 -29.63 -35.32
CA PRO A 193 -20.90 -29.49 -35.57
C PRO A 193 -21.76 -28.99 -34.39
N ALA A 194 -21.27 -29.08 -33.16
CA ALA A 194 -21.96 -28.59 -31.96
C ALA A 194 -21.09 -27.67 -31.09
N ASP A 195 -19.92 -27.28 -31.59
CA ASP A 195 -18.97 -26.45 -30.86
C ASP A 195 -18.60 -25.21 -31.68
N THR A 196 -18.97 -24.07 -31.17
CA THR A 196 -18.80 -22.78 -31.83
C THR A 196 -18.15 -21.79 -30.85
N THR A 197 -17.17 -21.05 -31.33
CA THR A 197 -16.55 -19.93 -30.59
C THR A 197 -17.11 -18.62 -31.12
N PHE A 198 -17.76 -17.87 -30.25
CA PHE A 198 -18.20 -16.48 -30.53
C PHE A 198 -17.09 -15.51 -30.22
N VAL A 199 -16.78 -14.62 -31.17
CA VAL A 199 -15.83 -13.53 -31.01
C VAL A 199 -16.62 -12.26 -30.75
N LEU A 200 -16.52 -11.72 -29.53
CA LEU A 200 -17.28 -10.55 -29.08
C LEU A 200 -16.33 -9.38 -28.81
N SER A 201 -16.56 -8.24 -29.42
CA SER A 201 -15.93 -6.99 -28.95
C SER A 201 -16.73 -6.40 -27.79
N PHE A 202 -16.03 -5.73 -26.88
CA PHE A 202 -16.66 -5.08 -25.73
C PHE A 202 -15.95 -3.78 -25.35
N ARG A 203 -16.73 -2.84 -24.80
CA ARG A 203 -16.25 -1.60 -24.24
C ARG A 203 -17.20 -1.03 -23.20
N PRO A 204 -16.73 -0.17 -22.26
CA PRO A 204 -17.63 0.56 -21.37
C PRO A 204 -18.63 1.39 -22.20
N LEU A 205 -19.87 1.50 -21.71
CA LEU A 205 -20.84 2.40 -22.31
C LEU A 205 -20.36 3.85 -22.24
N LEU A 206 -20.71 4.66 -23.25
CA LEU A 206 -20.41 6.08 -23.29
C LEU A 206 -20.97 6.79 -22.04
N LYS A 207 -20.20 7.73 -21.49
CA LYS A 207 -20.53 8.49 -20.26
C LYS A 207 -20.51 7.67 -18.96
N GLN A 208 -19.98 6.44 -18.98
CA GLN A 208 -19.78 5.67 -17.75
C GLN A 208 -18.56 6.20 -16.98
N ASP A 209 -18.69 6.13 -15.66
CA ASP A 209 -17.83 6.82 -14.71
C ASP A 209 -17.03 5.84 -13.84
N PHE A 210 -16.65 4.70 -14.43
CA PHE A 210 -15.90 3.65 -13.79
C PHE A 210 -14.67 3.25 -14.60
N ASN A 211 -13.68 2.68 -13.93
CA ASN A 211 -12.56 2.04 -14.60
C ASN A 211 -12.99 0.66 -15.10
N GLY A 212 -12.74 0.38 -16.35
CA GLY A 212 -13.19 -0.85 -17.02
C GLY A 212 -12.20 -1.35 -18.05
N PHE A 213 -12.69 -2.09 -19.01
CA PHE A 213 -11.91 -2.71 -20.08
C PHE A 213 -12.56 -2.47 -21.42
N LYS A 214 -11.77 -2.39 -22.49
CA LYS A 214 -12.22 -2.49 -23.88
C LYS A 214 -11.39 -3.54 -24.60
N GLY A 215 -12.00 -4.33 -25.46
CA GLY A 215 -11.26 -5.36 -26.18
C GLY A 215 -12.14 -6.41 -26.81
N VAL A 216 -11.59 -7.61 -26.96
CA VAL A 216 -12.24 -8.76 -27.57
C VAL A 216 -12.20 -9.94 -26.60
N ILE A 217 -13.32 -10.65 -26.50
CA ILE A 217 -13.48 -11.87 -25.72
C ILE A 217 -13.97 -12.99 -26.62
N LYS A 218 -13.35 -14.17 -26.56
CA LYS A 218 -13.80 -15.38 -27.23
C LYS A 218 -14.53 -16.26 -26.24
N VAL A 219 -15.72 -16.72 -26.62
CA VAL A 219 -16.62 -17.49 -25.76
C VAL A 219 -17.00 -18.79 -26.45
N ASN A 220 -16.83 -19.92 -25.77
CA ASN A 220 -17.27 -21.22 -26.22
C ASN A 220 -18.78 -21.40 -26.06
N SER A 221 -19.45 -21.94 -27.08
CA SER A 221 -20.91 -22.10 -27.08
C SER A 221 -21.42 -23.28 -26.25
N VAL A 222 -20.59 -24.28 -26.02
CA VAL A 222 -20.98 -25.51 -25.30
C VAL A 222 -20.97 -25.23 -23.78
N ASP A 223 -19.87 -24.67 -23.30
CA ASP A 223 -19.65 -24.50 -21.86
C ASP A 223 -19.93 -23.05 -21.39
N TRP A 224 -20.10 -22.11 -22.31
CA TRP A 224 -20.20 -20.67 -22.04
C TRP A 224 -19.00 -20.13 -21.25
N ALA A 225 -17.85 -20.74 -21.51
CA ALA A 225 -16.58 -20.37 -20.92
C ALA A 225 -15.85 -19.33 -21.79
N VAL A 226 -15.04 -18.50 -21.15
CA VAL A 226 -14.10 -17.63 -21.86
C VAL A 226 -12.91 -18.49 -22.32
N GLU A 227 -12.65 -18.52 -23.63
CA GLU A 227 -11.47 -19.16 -24.23
C GLU A 227 -10.26 -18.22 -24.21
N SER A 228 -10.50 -16.96 -24.53
CA SER A 228 -9.47 -15.93 -24.43
C SER A 228 -10.06 -14.54 -24.28
N VAL A 229 -9.27 -13.63 -23.73
CA VAL A 229 -9.61 -12.20 -23.67
C VAL A 229 -8.37 -11.37 -23.95
N ILE A 230 -8.49 -10.44 -24.89
CA ILE A 230 -7.50 -9.39 -25.15
C ILE A 230 -8.16 -8.08 -24.84
N ALA A 231 -7.62 -7.32 -23.89
CA ALA A 231 -8.25 -6.09 -23.45
C ALA A 231 -7.25 -5.03 -23.00
N ASP A 232 -7.59 -3.78 -23.30
CA ASP A 232 -6.98 -2.58 -22.75
C ASP A 232 -7.75 -2.14 -21.51
N PHE A 233 -7.05 -1.64 -20.51
CA PHE A 233 -7.66 -1.02 -19.35
C PHE A 233 -8.11 0.41 -19.70
N VAL A 234 -9.35 0.73 -19.38
CA VAL A 234 -9.94 2.06 -19.60
C VAL A 234 -10.16 2.71 -18.25
N LYS A 235 -9.46 3.82 -18.00
CA LYS A 235 -9.66 4.65 -16.81
C LYS A 235 -10.61 5.81 -17.09
N SER A 236 -11.43 6.13 -16.11
CA SER A 236 -12.26 7.33 -16.13
C SER A 236 -11.46 8.62 -15.92
N GLY A 237 -10.19 8.53 -15.53
CA GLY A 237 -9.24 9.64 -15.33
C GLY A 237 -7.94 9.47 -16.10
N ALA A 238 -6.98 10.42 -15.93
CA ALA A 238 -5.65 10.26 -16.48
C ALA A 238 -4.94 9.07 -15.81
N SER A 239 -4.21 8.30 -16.59
CA SER A 239 -3.38 7.19 -16.11
C SER A 239 -1.90 7.54 -16.20
N LEU A 240 -1.12 7.11 -15.23
CA LEU A 240 0.33 7.16 -15.28
C LEU A 240 0.91 5.97 -16.06
N TYR A 241 0.07 4.99 -16.38
CA TYR A 241 0.46 3.76 -17.06
C TYR A 241 -0.70 3.27 -17.94
N ASP A 242 -0.34 2.65 -19.05
CA ASP A 242 -1.25 1.91 -19.91
C ASP A 242 -1.14 0.42 -19.55
N LEU A 243 -2.30 -0.24 -19.46
CA LEU A 243 -2.36 -1.64 -19.12
C LEU A 243 -3.08 -2.40 -20.23
N LYS A 244 -2.52 -3.57 -20.60
CA LYS A 244 -3.13 -4.51 -21.53
C LYS A 244 -3.03 -5.92 -20.98
N ILE A 245 -4.04 -6.72 -21.23
CA ILE A 245 -4.04 -8.15 -20.91
C ILE A 245 -4.33 -8.98 -22.16
N ASN A 246 -3.69 -10.14 -22.22
CA ASN A 246 -4.01 -11.21 -23.16
C ASN A 246 -4.01 -12.51 -22.36
N HIS A 247 -5.19 -13.02 -22.04
CA HIS A 247 -5.37 -14.22 -21.22
C HIS A 247 -5.97 -15.33 -22.07
N LYS A 248 -5.40 -16.53 -22.00
CA LYS A 248 -5.86 -17.73 -22.68
C LYS A 248 -6.25 -18.81 -21.67
N PHE A 249 -7.29 -19.53 -21.99
CA PHE A 249 -7.79 -20.66 -21.22
C PHE A 249 -7.88 -21.87 -22.13
N ASN A 250 -7.48 -23.03 -21.64
CA ASN A 250 -7.56 -24.29 -22.39
C ASN A 250 -8.53 -25.24 -21.70
N LYS A 251 -9.27 -26.02 -22.51
CA LYS A 251 -10.15 -27.07 -22.00
C LYS A 251 -9.30 -28.25 -21.54
N HIS A 252 -9.32 -28.49 -20.23
CA HIS A 252 -8.63 -29.62 -19.62
C HIS A 252 -9.39 -30.94 -19.90
N PRO A 253 -8.73 -32.14 -19.90
CA PRO A 253 -9.39 -33.43 -20.07
C PRO A 253 -10.53 -33.70 -19.08
N SER A 254 -10.55 -33.04 -17.92
CA SER A 254 -11.67 -33.05 -16.97
C SER A 254 -12.93 -32.34 -17.47
N GLY A 255 -12.90 -31.67 -18.62
CA GLY A 255 -13.97 -30.84 -19.15
C GLY A 255 -13.99 -29.40 -18.65
N GLN A 256 -13.09 -29.02 -17.72
CA GLN A 256 -12.99 -27.67 -17.18
C GLN A 256 -12.12 -26.79 -18.07
N TRP A 257 -12.50 -25.50 -18.18
CA TRP A 257 -11.65 -24.46 -18.79
C TRP A 257 -10.72 -23.87 -17.75
N LEU A 258 -9.42 -24.08 -17.91
CA LEU A 258 -8.38 -23.66 -16.96
C LEU A 258 -7.43 -22.63 -17.61
N PRO A 259 -6.89 -21.69 -16.85
CA PRO A 259 -5.85 -20.78 -17.34
C PRO A 259 -4.68 -21.53 -17.97
N SER A 260 -4.17 -21.03 -19.09
CA SER A 260 -3.00 -21.61 -19.74
C SER A 260 -1.85 -20.60 -19.86
N GLU A 261 -2.17 -19.40 -20.31
CA GLU A 261 -1.20 -18.34 -20.55
C GLU A 261 -1.84 -16.99 -20.30
N TRP A 262 -1.23 -16.19 -19.44
CA TRP A 262 -1.62 -14.82 -19.19
C TRP A 262 -0.46 -13.88 -19.45
N LEU A 263 -0.65 -12.92 -20.35
CA LEU A 263 0.28 -11.83 -20.61
C LEU A 263 -0.35 -10.53 -20.09
N THR A 264 0.39 -9.80 -19.28
CA THR A 264 0.04 -8.44 -18.85
C THR A 264 1.15 -7.48 -19.26
N VAL A 265 0.79 -6.43 -19.97
CA VAL A 265 1.72 -5.40 -20.46
C VAL A 265 1.42 -4.09 -19.73
N ILE A 266 2.44 -3.50 -19.13
CA ILE A 266 2.35 -2.25 -18.38
C ILE A 266 3.28 -1.24 -19.03
N GLY A 267 2.73 -0.27 -19.73
CA GLY A 267 3.47 0.86 -20.31
C GLY A 267 3.52 2.03 -19.33
N MET A 268 4.69 2.62 -19.10
CA MET A 268 4.86 3.78 -18.22
C MET A 268 4.84 5.08 -19.05
N ALA A 269 3.67 5.67 -19.25
CA ALA A 269 3.47 6.86 -20.07
C ALA A 269 4.29 8.10 -19.63
N ASN A 270 4.71 8.18 -18.38
CA ASN A 270 5.47 9.31 -17.82
C ASN A 270 6.99 9.06 -17.70
N GLY A 271 7.46 7.92 -18.16
CA GLY A 271 8.89 7.55 -18.15
C GLY A 271 9.54 7.75 -19.51
N LEU A 272 9.17 8.78 -20.27
CA LEU A 272 9.68 8.98 -21.62
C LEU A 272 11.18 9.26 -21.62
N ILE A 273 11.90 8.46 -22.41
CA ILE A 273 13.29 8.68 -22.76
C ILE A 273 13.26 9.46 -24.06
N ALA A 274 13.70 10.71 -24.04
CA ALA A 274 13.82 11.53 -25.24
C ALA A 274 15.26 11.48 -25.73
N VAL A 275 15.46 11.11 -26.99
CA VAL A 275 16.75 11.17 -27.68
C VAL A 275 16.67 12.28 -28.72
N ASP A 276 17.57 13.24 -28.63
CA ASP A 276 17.68 14.30 -29.64
C ASP A 276 18.23 13.71 -30.94
N THR A 277 17.50 13.84 -32.04
CA THR A 277 17.92 13.35 -33.34
C THR A 277 19.24 13.95 -33.82
N ALA A 278 19.59 15.15 -33.35
CA ALA A 278 20.90 15.76 -33.61
C ALA A 278 22.07 14.96 -33.05
N SER A 279 21.82 14.14 -32.01
CA SER A 279 22.84 13.23 -31.43
C SER A 279 22.98 11.90 -32.18
N LEU A 280 22.07 11.59 -33.11
CA LEU A 280 22.06 10.37 -33.91
C LEU A 280 22.75 10.53 -35.29
N THR A 281 23.00 11.76 -35.70
CA THR A 281 23.67 12.04 -36.96
C THR A 281 25.17 12.27 -36.77
N THR A 282 25.98 11.54 -37.54
CA THR A 282 27.42 11.81 -37.64
C THR A 282 27.70 13.22 -38.24
N PRO A 283 28.83 13.89 -37.91
CA PRO A 283 29.06 15.31 -38.12
C PRO A 283 29.21 15.78 -39.57
N ALA A 284 28.78 15.02 -40.57
CA ALA A 284 29.11 15.34 -41.99
C ALA A 284 28.01 16.13 -42.76
N ASP A 285 26.76 16.18 -42.30
CA ASP A 285 25.65 16.83 -43.05
C ASP A 285 24.78 17.77 -42.21
N SER A 286 25.39 18.62 -41.41
CA SER A 286 24.67 19.61 -40.63
C SER A 286 24.37 20.88 -41.37
N LEU A 287 23.30 20.90 -42.15
CA LEU A 287 22.61 22.14 -42.51
C LEU A 287 21.09 21.95 -42.33
N GLN A 288 20.56 22.49 -41.22
CA GLN A 288 19.13 22.64 -40.92
C GLN A 288 18.33 21.32 -40.75
N ALA A 289 18.56 20.60 -39.67
CA ALA A 289 17.55 19.67 -39.15
C ALA A 289 16.81 20.38 -38.01
N ASP A 290 15.51 20.58 -38.16
CA ASP A 290 14.62 20.84 -37.01
C ASP A 290 14.85 19.71 -36.01
N SER A 291 15.22 20.03 -34.77
CA SER A 291 15.48 19.06 -33.72
C SER A 291 14.18 18.29 -33.38
N ALA A 292 13.99 17.15 -34.01
CA ALA A 292 12.94 16.22 -33.66
C ALA A 292 13.41 15.33 -32.48
N TYR A 293 12.54 15.15 -31.52
CA TYR A 293 12.80 14.20 -30.41
C TYR A 293 12.13 12.86 -30.72
N LEU A 294 12.89 11.78 -30.61
CA LEU A 294 12.39 10.42 -30.62
C LEU A 294 12.14 9.97 -29.19
N PHE A 295 11.10 9.19 -28.98
CA PHE A 295 10.66 8.83 -27.65
C PHE A 295 10.67 7.33 -27.41
N GLY A 296 11.28 6.92 -26.29
CA GLY A 296 11.16 5.62 -25.73
C GLY A 296 10.55 5.66 -24.33
N TYR A 297 9.93 4.59 -23.89
CA TYR A 297 9.39 4.48 -22.54
C TYR A 297 9.57 3.06 -21.98
N PRO A 298 9.79 2.92 -20.66
CA PRO A 298 9.84 1.63 -20.04
C PRO A 298 8.48 0.93 -20.12
N GLN A 299 8.51 -0.34 -20.49
CA GLN A 299 7.36 -1.23 -20.53
C GLN A 299 7.71 -2.48 -19.74
N ILE A 300 6.80 -2.97 -18.91
CA ILE A 300 6.95 -4.23 -18.20
C ILE A 300 6.01 -5.26 -18.81
N ASN A 301 6.55 -6.32 -19.33
CA ASN A 301 5.82 -7.49 -19.81
C ASN A 301 5.84 -8.56 -18.72
N VAL A 302 4.69 -9.02 -18.28
CA VAL A 302 4.53 -10.07 -17.28
C VAL A 302 3.81 -11.24 -17.94
N GLU A 303 4.52 -12.34 -18.11
CA GLU A 303 4.02 -13.59 -18.68
C GLU A 303 3.83 -14.59 -17.55
N ARG A 304 2.67 -15.23 -17.47
CA ARG A 304 2.37 -16.32 -16.54
C ARG A 304 1.86 -17.53 -17.31
N TYR A 305 2.52 -18.65 -17.13
CA TYR A 305 2.16 -19.95 -17.70
C TYR A 305 1.66 -20.86 -16.59
N PHE A 306 0.57 -21.58 -16.86
CA PHE A 306 -0.07 -22.50 -15.92
C PHE A 306 0.04 -23.92 -16.46
N TYR A 307 0.53 -24.85 -15.65
CA TYR A 307 0.78 -26.22 -16.06
C TYR A 307 0.70 -27.20 -14.88
N ASP A 308 0.79 -28.50 -15.18
CA ASP A 308 0.73 -29.59 -14.20
C ASP A 308 -0.51 -29.53 -13.31
N TYR A 309 -1.68 -29.40 -13.92
CA TYR A 309 -2.94 -29.42 -13.20
C TYR A 309 -3.28 -30.80 -12.67
N GLU A 310 -3.51 -30.92 -11.36
CA GLU A 310 -3.86 -32.14 -10.66
C GLU A 310 -5.03 -31.91 -9.73
N TYR A 311 -6.12 -32.68 -9.93
CA TYR A 311 -7.26 -32.67 -9.02
C TYR A 311 -6.97 -33.53 -7.80
N ASP A 312 -7.06 -32.96 -6.61
CA ASP A 312 -6.76 -33.61 -5.34
C ASP A 312 -7.92 -33.43 -4.35
N SER A 313 -8.82 -34.40 -4.30
CA SER A 313 -10.00 -34.40 -3.44
C SER A 313 -9.64 -34.47 -1.93
N THR A 314 -8.39 -34.72 -1.57
CA THR A 314 -7.94 -34.77 -0.18
C THR A 314 -7.70 -33.39 0.41
N LEU A 315 -7.52 -32.38 -0.43
CA LEU A 315 -7.27 -31.00 -0.03
C LEU A 315 -8.44 -30.42 0.78
N ARG A 316 -8.10 -29.68 1.83
CA ARG A 316 -9.04 -29.02 2.73
C ARG A 316 -8.66 -27.54 2.90
N LYS A 317 -9.58 -26.73 3.37
CA LYS A 317 -9.35 -25.29 3.63
C LYS A 317 -8.15 -25.02 4.54
N ARG A 318 -7.83 -25.93 5.47
CA ARG A 318 -6.65 -25.83 6.32
C ARG A 318 -5.33 -25.84 5.53
N ASP A 319 -5.28 -26.51 4.38
CA ASP A 319 -4.08 -26.65 3.55
C ASP A 319 -3.75 -25.36 2.83
N VAL A 320 -4.74 -24.53 2.62
CA VAL A 320 -4.60 -23.19 2.01
C VAL A 320 -4.32 -22.11 3.06
N GLY A 321 -4.92 -22.25 4.25
CA GLY A 321 -4.74 -21.33 5.38
C GLY A 321 -5.06 -19.87 5.01
N HIS A 322 -4.42 -18.96 5.74
CA HIS A 322 -4.58 -17.50 5.56
C HIS A 322 -3.43 -16.84 4.77
N ILE A 323 -2.33 -17.55 4.56
CA ILE A 323 -1.18 -17.08 3.78
C ILE A 323 -1.48 -17.33 2.32
N LYS A 324 -1.66 -16.24 1.56
CA LYS A 324 -1.99 -16.32 0.12
C LYS A 324 -0.77 -16.50 -0.76
N LEU A 325 0.34 -15.93 -0.37
CA LEU A 325 1.64 -16.08 -1.04
C LEU A 325 2.68 -16.44 0.02
N ASP A 326 3.34 -17.57 -0.17
CA ASP A 326 4.44 -18.06 0.64
C ASP A 326 5.71 -18.13 -0.22
N MET A 327 6.88 -18.23 0.39
CA MET A 327 8.14 -18.36 -0.33
C MET A 327 9.03 -19.38 0.36
N ASP A 328 9.52 -20.33 -0.43
CA ASP A 328 10.56 -21.28 0.02
C ASP A 328 11.84 -20.52 0.40
N GLU A 329 12.45 -20.89 1.50
CA GLU A 329 13.68 -20.23 1.98
C GLU A 329 14.85 -20.33 0.99
N ASN A 330 14.87 -21.37 0.16
CA ASN A 330 15.88 -21.63 -0.84
C ASN A 330 15.47 -21.18 -2.25
N ALA A 331 14.36 -20.47 -2.41
CA ALA A 331 13.87 -20.05 -3.71
C ALA A 331 14.90 -19.27 -4.54
N TYR A 332 15.70 -18.42 -3.90
CA TYR A 332 16.73 -17.60 -4.57
C TYR A 332 18.07 -18.31 -4.81
N TYR A 333 18.23 -19.53 -4.30
CA TYR A 333 19.50 -20.24 -4.33
C TYR A 333 19.49 -21.44 -5.27
N LYS A 334 18.50 -21.52 -6.18
CA LYS A 334 18.43 -22.59 -7.18
C LYS A 334 19.58 -22.44 -8.19
N SER A 335 20.19 -23.58 -8.55
CA SER A 335 21.30 -23.63 -9.51
C SER A 335 20.84 -23.35 -10.95
N ASP A 336 21.78 -22.98 -11.84
CA ASP A 336 21.47 -22.84 -13.27
C ASP A 336 21.00 -24.14 -13.89
N THR A 337 21.50 -25.30 -13.44
CA THR A 337 21.00 -26.61 -13.84
C THR A 337 19.52 -26.79 -13.48
N TYR A 338 19.11 -26.35 -12.29
CA TYR A 338 17.70 -26.38 -11.91
C TYR A 338 16.86 -25.53 -12.88
N TRP A 339 17.28 -24.30 -13.18
CA TRP A 339 16.59 -23.40 -14.07
C TRP A 339 16.49 -23.96 -15.50
N ASN A 340 17.57 -24.50 -16.04
CA ASN A 340 17.60 -25.08 -17.39
C ASN A 340 16.63 -26.27 -17.54
N ASN A 341 16.41 -27.03 -16.45
CA ASN A 341 15.51 -28.18 -16.45
C ASN A 341 14.05 -27.84 -16.14
N ASN A 342 13.77 -26.68 -15.52
CA ASN A 342 12.44 -26.37 -15.00
C ASN A 342 11.82 -25.10 -15.61
N ARG A 343 12.51 -24.37 -16.50
CA ARG A 343 11.89 -23.27 -17.25
C ARG A 343 10.80 -23.80 -18.15
N TYR A 344 9.66 -23.15 -18.12
CA TYR A 344 8.56 -23.47 -19.03
C TYR A 344 8.80 -22.91 -20.44
N VAL A 345 9.42 -21.71 -20.53
CA VAL A 345 9.78 -21.05 -21.79
C VAL A 345 11.29 -20.72 -21.75
N PRO A 346 12.04 -21.00 -22.83
CA PRO A 346 13.45 -20.62 -22.90
C PRO A 346 13.61 -19.08 -22.81
N LEU A 347 14.75 -18.64 -22.32
CA LEU A 347 15.10 -17.22 -22.34
C LEU A 347 15.38 -16.78 -23.78
N THR A 348 15.02 -15.53 -24.08
CA THR A 348 15.48 -14.86 -25.29
C THR A 348 16.93 -14.40 -25.12
N GLU A 349 17.61 -14.03 -26.21
CA GLU A 349 18.95 -13.46 -26.14
C GLU A 349 18.98 -12.18 -25.30
N GLU A 350 17.94 -11.33 -25.42
CA GLU A 350 17.77 -10.11 -24.64
C GLU A 350 17.61 -10.40 -23.14
N ASP A 351 16.90 -11.48 -22.78
CA ASP A 351 16.74 -11.91 -21.38
C ASP A 351 18.07 -12.37 -20.80
N GLU A 352 18.85 -13.18 -21.55
CA GLU A 352 20.18 -13.62 -21.12
C GLU A 352 21.15 -12.46 -20.96
N ASN A 353 21.11 -11.53 -21.91
CA ASN A 353 21.95 -10.34 -21.87
C ASN A 353 21.58 -9.43 -20.68
N ALA A 354 20.29 -9.36 -20.31
CA ALA A 354 19.86 -8.63 -19.11
C ALA A 354 20.47 -9.21 -17.83
N TYR A 355 20.57 -10.53 -17.70
CA TYR A 355 21.27 -11.13 -16.57
C TYR A 355 22.76 -10.77 -16.54
N LYS A 356 23.45 -10.79 -17.72
CA LYS A 356 24.87 -10.42 -17.84
C LYS A 356 25.13 -8.93 -17.63
N LEU A 357 24.27 -8.08 -18.22
CA LEU A 357 24.39 -6.63 -18.15
C LEU A 357 24.29 -6.15 -16.70
N VAL A 358 23.28 -6.60 -15.99
CA VAL A 358 23.06 -6.15 -14.62
C VAL A 358 24.14 -6.67 -13.68
N ASP A 359 24.69 -7.86 -13.89
CA ASP A 359 25.85 -8.35 -13.15
C ASP A 359 27.11 -7.50 -13.41
N SER A 360 27.26 -6.93 -14.61
CA SER A 360 28.36 -6.03 -14.97
C SER A 360 28.13 -4.61 -14.45
N ILE A 361 26.94 -4.04 -14.68
CA ILE A 361 26.55 -2.68 -14.25
C ILE A 361 26.40 -2.61 -12.72
N SER A 362 25.99 -3.68 -12.03
CA SER A 362 25.88 -3.69 -10.57
C SER A 362 27.21 -3.42 -9.89
N LYS A 363 28.32 -3.71 -10.55
CA LYS A 363 29.68 -3.39 -10.07
C LYS A 363 30.09 -1.94 -10.32
N GLU A 364 29.55 -1.28 -11.37
CA GLU A 364 29.96 0.06 -11.77
C GLU A 364 28.93 1.16 -11.50
N ALA A 365 27.65 0.91 -11.65
CA ALA A 365 26.59 1.95 -11.71
C ALA A 365 25.68 2.05 -10.48
N HIS A 366 26.08 1.55 -9.31
CA HIS A 366 25.32 1.77 -8.06
C HIS A 366 23.81 1.45 -8.16
N LEU A 367 23.38 0.44 -8.93
CA LEU A 367 21.99 -0.03 -8.93
C LEU A 367 21.51 -0.41 -7.53
N ASP A 368 22.44 -0.77 -6.65
CA ASP A 368 22.20 -0.86 -5.20
C ASP A 368 21.58 0.41 -4.62
N LYS A 369 21.87 1.61 -5.18
CA LYS A 369 21.29 2.86 -4.71
C LYS A 369 19.80 2.96 -5.06
N LEU A 370 19.37 2.50 -6.23
CA LEU A 370 17.96 2.50 -6.63
C LEU A 370 17.18 1.45 -5.84
N ALA A 371 17.75 0.27 -5.64
CA ALA A 371 17.17 -0.77 -4.78
C ALA A 371 17.10 -0.32 -3.31
N ASN A 372 18.12 0.41 -2.85
CA ASN A 372 18.12 1.02 -1.53
C ASN A 372 17.05 2.11 -1.40
N LEU A 373 16.82 2.93 -2.42
CA LEU A 373 15.75 3.94 -2.43
C LEU A 373 14.38 3.28 -2.30
N SER A 374 14.13 2.18 -3.01
CA SER A 374 12.88 1.42 -2.86
C SER A 374 12.72 0.84 -1.45
N SER A 375 13.80 0.37 -0.84
CA SER A 375 13.82 -0.11 0.55
C SER A 375 13.56 1.01 1.55
N VAL A 376 14.07 2.21 1.31
CA VAL A 376 13.78 3.41 2.12
C VAL A 376 12.29 3.73 2.07
N ILE A 377 11.72 3.76 0.87
CA ILE A 377 10.31 4.11 0.67
C ILE A 377 9.38 3.04 1.25
N LEU A 378 9.65 1.76 1.00
CA LEU A 378 8.75 0.67 1.36
C LEU A 378 8.94 0.17 2.80
N ASN A 379 10.15 0.21 3.33
CA ASN A 379 10.50 -0.40 4.61
C ASN A 379 10.96 0.61 5.67
N GLY A 380 11.21 1.87 5.31
CA GLY A 380 11.64 2.91 6.24
C GLY A 380 13.08 2.77 6.76
N TYR A 381 13.95 2.05 6.03
CA TYR A 381 15.36 1.94 6.39
C TYR A 381 16.29 1.88 5.18
N ILE A 382 17.55 2.26 5.39
CA ILE A 382 18.63 2.14 4.40
C ILE A 382 19.43 0.88 4.75
N PRO A 383 19.49 -0.15 3.90
CA PRO A 383 20.30 -1.34 4.15
C PRO A 383 21.78 -1.03 3.93
N ILE A 384 22.62 -1.32 4.94
CA ILE A 384 24.08 -1.13 4.90
C ILE A 384 24.73 -2.43 5.37
N TRP A 385 25.23 -3.26 4.44
CA TRP A 385 25.85 -4.54 4.69
C TRP A 385 25.00 -5.42 5.63
N ILE A 386 25.48 -5.73 6.85
CA ILE A 386 24.75 -6.51 7.88
C ILE A 386 23.81 -5.68 8.74
N PHE A 387 23.68 -4.37 8.48
CA PHE A 387 22.84 -3.45 9.22
C PHE A 387 21.76 -2.85 8.34
N ASN A 388 20.64 -2.49 8.96
CA ASN A 388 19.66 -1.56 8.45
C ASN A 388 19.79 -0.25 9.25
N MET A 389 19.74 0.88 8.58
CA MET A 389 19.73 2.21 9.20
C MET A 389 18.29 2.77 9.11
N PRO A 390 17.48 2.69 10.19
CA PRO A 390 16.14 3.24 10.20
C PRO A 390 16.15 4.75 10.05
N ILE A 391 15.39 5.27 9.08
CA ILE A 391 15.36 6.71 8.77
C ILE A 391 14.66 7.52 9.85
N GLU A 392 13.77 6.93 10.64
CA GLU A 392 13.06 7.58 11.74
C GLU A 392 14.00 8.14 12.82
N PHE A 393 15.22 7.59 12.96
CA PHE A 393 16.22 8.09 13.91
C PHE A 393 17.17 9.13 13.32
N MET A 394 17.17 9.34 11.99
CA MET A 394 18.12 10.26 11.34
C MET A 394 17.77 11.73 11.59
N ALA A 395 16.52 12.06 11.43
CA ALA A 395 16.04 13.41 11.68
C ALA A 395 14.60 13.40 12.21
N MET A 396 14.35 14.18 13.24
CA MET A 396 13.02 14.39 13.80
C MET A 396 12.79 15.89 14.02
N LEU A 397 11.63 16.35 13.60
CA LEU A 397 11.17 17.72 13.82
C LEU A 397 10.01 17.69 14.80
N ASP A 398 10.13 18.39 15.91
CA ASP A 398 9.05 18.55 16.89
C ASP A 398 9.09 19.94 17.54
N ASN A 399 8.03 20.27 18.28
CA ASN A 399 7.93 21.61 18.87
C ASN A 399 8.80 21.78 20.13
N TYR A 400 9.24 20.68 20.75
CA TYR A 400 10.07 20.73 21.96
C TYR A 400 11.56 20.81 21.64
N GLU A 401 12.09 19.88 20.83
CA GLU A 401 13.51 19.84 20.46
C GLU A 401 13.85 20.73 19.25
N LYS A 402 12.84 21.13 18.46
CA LYS A 402 12.87 21.77 17.15
C LYS A 402 13.45 20.85 16.09
N LEU A 403 14.73 20.54 16.17
CA LEU A 403 15.42 19.59 15.33
C LEU A 403 16.18 18.60 16.22
N ARG A 404 16.01 17.32 15.94
CA ARG A 404 16.88 16.26 16.42
C ARG A 404 17.57 15.62 15.23
N LEU A 405 18.88 15.49 15.29
CA LEU A 405 19.66 14.67 14.36
C LEU A 405 20.22 13.47 15.10
N GLY A 406 20.25 12.34 14.43
CA GLY A 406 20.70 11.11 15.05
C GLY A 406 21.04 10.02 14.05
N ILE A 407 21.35 8.85 14.58
CA ILE A 407 21.61 7.64 13.83
C ILE A 407 21.00 6.44 14.57
N GLY A 408 20.43 5.51 13.82
CA GLY A 408 20.02 4.21 14.29
C GLY A 408 20.67 3.11 13.47
N LEU A 409 21.00 2.01 14.11
CA LEU A 409 21.49 0.80 13.46
C LEU A 409 20.75 -0.41 14.02
N GLU A 410 20.35 -1.31 13.15
CA GLU A 410 19.72 -2.59 13.50
C GLU A 410 20.34 -3.69 12.63
N THR A 411 20.75 -4.80 13.20
CA THR A 411 21.26 -5.95 12.42
C THR A 411 20.16 -6.52 11.55
N ASN A 412 20.50 -6.93 10.34
CA ASN A 412 19.54 -7.40 9.35
C ASN A 412 19.58 -8.93 9.14
N SER A 413 18.73 -9.43 8.23
CA SER A 413 18.61 -10.85 7.92
C SER A 413 19.88 -11.50 7.33
N ARG A 414 20.88 -10.71 6.93
CA ARG A 414 22.19 -11.24 6.50
C ARG A 414 22.99 -11.78 7.68
N LEU A 415 22.81 -11.19 8.87
CA LEU A 415 23.47 -11.67 10.09
C LEU A 415 22.63 -12.77 10.75
N SER A 416 21.33 -12.56 10.93
CA SER A 416 20.39 -13.53 11.49
C SER A 416 18.97 -13.31 10.96
N LYS A 417 18.30 -14.40 10.60
CA LYS A 417 16.88 -14.39 10.20
C LYS A 417 15.92 -14.31 11.40
N HIS A 418 16.39 -14.64 12.59
CA HIS A 418 15.56 -14.78 13.80
C HIS A 418 15.79 -13.69 14.83
N ILE A 419 17.01 -13.16 14.95
CA ILE A 419 17.39 -12.19 15.97
C ILE A 419 17.94 -10.94 15.31
N SER A 420 17.45 -9.79 15.75
CA SER A 420 17.98 -8.47 15.41
C SER A 420 18.36 -7.72 16.67
N LEU A 421 19.56 -7.16 16.68
CA LEU A 421 20.04 -6.25 17.70
C LEU A 421 20.06 -4.83 17.14
N GLY A 422 19.50 -3.89 17.85
CA GLY A 422 19.40 -2.51 17.38
C GLY A 422 19.66 -1.48 18.47
N GLY A 423 19.96 -0.29 18.02
CA GLY A 423 20.07 0.88 18.91
C GLY A 423 20.00 2.16 18.10
N PHE A 424 19.75 3.25 18.79
CA PHE A 424 19.76 4.58 18.24
C PHE A 424 20.39 5.58 19.19
N TRP A 425 20.90 6.66 18.63
CA TRP A 425 21.36 7.83 19.33
C TRP A 425 20.95 9.09 18.56
N GLY A 426 20.54 10.13 19.26
CA GLY A 426 20.18 11.39 18.64
C GLY A 426 20.39 12.57 19.61
N TRP A 427 20.68 13.74 19.04
CA TRP A 427 20.89 14.98 19.78
C TRP A 427 19.78 15.98 19.45
N GLY A 428 19.05 16.43 20.47
CA GLY A 428 18.07 17.50 20.36
C GLY A 428 18.76 18.86 20.48
N PHE A 429 18.57 19.72 19.46
CA PHE A 429 19.31 20.98 19.41
C PHE A 429 18.80 22.05 20.40
N ARG A 430 17.48 22.10 20.64
CA ARG A 430 16.91 23.08 21.55
C ARG A 430 17.11 22.72 23.01
N ASP A 431 16.91 21.47 23.38
CA ASP A 431 17.04 21.02 24.78
C ASP A 431 18.46 20.61 25.14
N ALA A 432 19.38 20.55 24.16
CA ALA A 432 20.78 20.18 24.28
C ALA A 432 21.01 18.86 25.04
N LYS A 433 20.16 17.82 24.75
CA LYS A 433 20.21 16.53 25.42
C LYS A 433 20.27 15.39 24.43
N ALA A 434 21.03 14.36 24.79
CA ALA A 434 21.07 13.10 24.08
C ALA A 434 19.84 12.23 24.38
N LYS A 435 19.29 11.60 23.35
CA LYS A 435 18.30 10.52 23.39
C LYS A 435 18.95 9.27 22.81
N TRP A 436 18.72 8.14 23.42
CA TRP A 436 19.33 6.89 22.97
C TRP A 436 18.52 5.69 23.45
N GLY A 437 18.72 4.58 22.80
CA GLY A 437 18.11 3.33 23.20
C GLY A 437 18.80 2.14 22.55
N ILE A 438 18.66 0.99 23.20
CA ILE A 438 19.13 -0.29 22.73
C ILE A 438 17.99 -1.30 22.82
N TYR A 439 17.91 -2.21 21.89
CA TYR A 439 16.87 -3.23 21.87
C TYR A 439 17.33 -4.51 21.15
N ALA A 440 16.71 -5.60 21.52
CA ALA A 440 16.79 -6.88 20.84
C ALA A 440 15.40 -7.31 20.39
N LYS A 441 15.29 -7.81 19.17
CA LYS A 441 14.08 -8.37 18.58
C LYS A 441 14.33 -9.81 18.20
N ALA A 442 13.35 -10.67 18.43
CA ALA A 442 13.36 -12.05 17.99
C ALA A 442 12.10 -12.37 17.20
N LEU A 443 12.24 -12.96 16.02
CA LEU A 443 11.17 -13.58 15.25
C LEU A 443 11.23 -15.08 15.54
N ILE A 444 10.40 -15.53 16.48
CA ILE A 444 10.42 -16.90 17.01
C ILE A 444 9.77 -17.86 16.01
N ASP A 445 8.60 -17.47 15.49
CA ASP A 445 7.92 -18.22 14.42
C ASP A 445 7.31 -17.30 13.39
N LYS A 446 7.69 -17.50 12.12
CA LYS A 446 7.22 -16.69 10.99
C LYS A 446 5.74 -16.90 10.66
N ARG A 447 5.22 -18.12 10.89
CA ARG A 447 3.84 -18.47 10.48
C ARG A 447 2.80 -17.87 11.40
N THR A 448 3.07 -17.89 12.69
CA THR A 448 2.22 -17.24 13.70
C THR A 448 2.63 -15.79 13.97
N ASP A 449 3.62 -15.28 13.26
CA ASP A 449 4.23 -13.96 13.49
C ASP A 449 4.58 -13.76 14.99
N PHE A 450 5.09 -14.83 15.61
CA PHE A 450 5.48 -14.79 17.01
C PHE A 450 6.79 -14.02 17.16
N ARG A 451 6.68 -12.85 17.75
CA ARG A 451 7.78 -11.91 17.98
C ARG A 451 7.94 -11.62 19.45
N ALA A 452 9.18 -11.45 19.86
CA ALA A 452 9.53 -10.92 21.16
C ALA A 452 10.48 -9.75 20.98
N MET A 453 10.37 -8.76 21.85
CA MET A 453 11.26 -7.59 21.87
C MET A 453 11.54 -7.21 23.32
N LEU A 454 12.77 -6.81 23.59
CA LEU A 454 13.17 -6.24 24.87
C LEU A 454 14.11 -5.06 24.63
N GLY A 455 14.13 -4.11 25.53
CA GLY A 455 15.03 -2.97 25.37
C GLY A 455 14.97 -1.97 26.50
N TYR A 456 15.85 -0.99 26.35
CA TYR A 456 15.92 0.21 27.17
C TYR A 456 16.00 1.44 26.28
N SER A 457 15.26 2.50 26.64
CA SER A 457 15.35 3.77 25.94
C SER A 457 15.26 4.95 26.89
N LYS A 458 15.97 6.03 26.54
CA LYS A 458 15.81 7.38 27.09
C LYS A 458 15.43 8.30 25.94
N ASN A 459 14.16 8.71 25.90
CA ASN A 459 13.59 9.44 24.78
C ASN A 459 12.60 10.50 25.27
N ILE A 460 11.97 11.21 24.35
CA ILE A 460 10.78 12.01 24.61
C ILE A 460 9.53 11.32 24.08
N CYS A 461 8.42 11.53 24.77
CA CYS A 461 7.15 10.91 24.43
C CYS A 461 6.01 11.94 24.65
N LYS A 462 4.98 11.90 23.83
CA LYS A 462 3.78 12.72 24.04
C LYS A 462 2.98 12.20 25.23
N THR A 463 2.24 13.07 25.88
CA THR A 463 1.23 12.68 26.86
C THR A 463 0.22 11.74 26.21
N SER A 464 -0.21 10.72 26.94
CA SER A 464 -1.17 9.70 26.50
C SER A 464 -0.71 8.76 25.36
N SER A 465 0.50 8.88 24.87
CA SER A 465 0.99 7.92 23.88
C SER A 465 1.49 6.65 24.52
N TYR A 466 1.19 5.52 23.90
CA TYR A 466 1.84 4.24 24.20
C TYR A 466 3.25 4.27 23.60
N GLU A 467 4.23 3.87 24.39
CA GLU A 467 5.61 3.72 23.91
C GLU A 467 5.78 2.40 23.14
N SER A 468 5.07 2.23 22.06
CA SER A 468 5.28 1.06 21.20
C SER A 468 6.37 1.34 20.20
N ILE A 469 7.54 0.70 20.37
CA ILE A 469 8.63 0.71 19.39
C ILE A 469 8.24 -0.09 18.11
N TYR A 470 7.08 -0.75 18.11
CA TYR A 470 6.58 -1.48 16.94
C TYR A 470 5.99 -0.58 15.84
N SER A 471 5.54 0.62 16.14
CA SER A 471 5.06 1.54 15.10
C SER A 471 6.24 2.30 14.52
N ARG A 472 6.81 1.81 13.45
CA ARG A 472 7.79 2.60 12.67
C ARG A 472 7.07 3.80 12.08
N ALA A 473 7.57 4.99 12.38
CA ALA A 473 7.13 6.19 11.69
C ALA A 473 7.45 6.04 10.21
N ASN A 474 6.42 6.09 9.38
CA ASN A 474 6.60 6.18 7.94
C ASN A 474 6.76 7.67 7.60
N LEU A 475 7.78 8.04 6.80
CA LEU A 475 7.97 9.42 6.34
C LEU A 475 6.72 9.99 5.65
N PHE A 476 5.89 9.13 5.11
CA PHE A 476 4.66 9.49 4.41
C PHE A 476 3.39 9.37 5.28
N ASP A 477 3.54 8.99 6.55
CA ASP A 477 2.40 8.97 7.46
C ASP A 477 2.12 10.40 7.97
N PRO A 478 0.94 10.97 7.68
CA PRO A 478 0.54 12.27 8.19
C PRO A 478 0.62 12.38 9.72
N GLU A 479 0.52 11.25 10.43
CA GLU A 479 0.69 11.22 11.88
C GLU A 479 2.11 11.61 12.34
N THR A 480 3.13 11.33 11.54
CA THR A 480 4.51 11.72 11.83
C THR A 480 4.65 13.23 11.93
N TYR A 481 3.94 14.00 11.11
CA TYR A 481 4.00 15.47 11.13
C TYR A 481 3.24 16.10 12.30
N ARG A 482 2.35 15.37 12.98
CA ARG A 482 1.72 15.85 14.23
C ARG A 482 2.70 16.08 15.36
N TYR A 483 3.86 15.45 15.34
CA TYR A 483 4.92 15.71 16.29
C TYR A 483 5.34 17.18 16.30
N TYR A 484 5.22 17.86 15.17
CA TYR A 484 5.52 19.27 15.05
C TYR A 484 4.53 20.18 15.80
N LEU A 485 3.27 19.75 15.96
CA LEU A 485 2.22 20.52 16.63
C LEU A 485 2.14 20.24 18.13
N GLY A 486 2.74 19.17 18.63
CA GLY A 486 2.65 18.75 20.03
C GLY A 486 3.34 19.72 20.98
N SER A 487 2.67 20.12 22.08
CA SER A 487 3.24 20.99 23.11
C SER A 487 3.61 20.26 24.42
N ASN A 488 2.91 19.17 24.74
CA ASN A 488 3.03 18.49 26.04
C ASN A 488 3.90 17.24 25.92
N TRP A 489 5.20 17.43 26.00
CA TRP A 489 6.19 16.37 25.92
C TRP A 489 6.65 15.92 27.30
N ASN A 490 6.99 14.64 27.43
CA ASN A 490 7.61 14.08 28.61
C ASN A 490 8.96 13.49 28.24
N THR A 491 9.99 13.72 29.03
CA THR A 491 11.20 12.91 28.99
C THR A 491 10.88 11.57 29.63
N VAL A 492 11.20 10.47 28.97
CA VAL A 492 10.85 9.13 29.43
C VAL A 492 12.08 8.23 29.38
N LYS A 493 12.27 7.47 30.46
CA LYS A 493 13.17 6.32 30.50
C LYS A 493 12.28 5.09 30.57
N THR A 494 12.46 4.16 29.66
CA THR A 494 11.62 2.96 29.57
C THR A 494 12.46 1.71 29.46
N GLU A 495 12.19 0.74 30.32
CA GLU A 495 12.61 -0.65 30.21
C GLU A 495 11.39 -1.46 29.82
N PHE A 496 11.54 -2.37 28.85
CA PHE A 496 10.37 -3.11 28.39
C PHE A 496 10.72 -4.50 27.87
N VAL A 497 9.74 -5.38 28.02
CA VAL A 497 9.64 -6.67 27.33
C VAL A 497 8.27 -6.72 26.66
N ASP A 498 8.22 -7.03 25.39
CA ASP A 498 6.99 -7.08 24.61
C ASP A 498 6.96 -8.35 23.75
N VAL A 499 5.81 -8.99 23.66
CA VAL A 499 5.59 -10.17 22.82
C VAL A 499 4.31 -10.00 22.02
N SER A 500 4.32 -10.50 20.80
CA SER A 500 3.13 -10.53 19.94
C SER A 500 3.06 -11.86 19.20
N ILE A 501 1.85 -12.40 19.06
CA ILE A 501 1.60 -13.65 18.37
C ILE A 501 0.25 -13.62 17.66
N ARG A 502 0.18 -14.25 16.50
CA ARG A 502 -1.03 -14.45 15.70
C ARG A 502 -1.33 -15.95 15.57
N PRO A 503 -1.91 -16.59 16.59
CA PRO A 503 -2.19 -18.03 16.55
C PRO A 503 -3.30 -18.38 15.55
N PHE A 504 -4.20 -17.40 15.26
CA PHE A 504 -5.28 -17.51 14.29
C PHE A 504 -5.17 -16.35 13.30
N SER A 505 -5.61 -16.56 12.08
CA SER A 505 -5.58 -15.53 11.03
C SER A 505 -6.20 -14.20 11.44
N ASP A 506 -7.32 -14.29 12.14
CA ASP A 506 -8.16 -13.15 12.47
C ASP A 506 -7.76 -12.46 13.78
N PHE A 507 -6.89 -13.08 14.60
CA PHE A 507 -6.51 -12.58 15.90
C PHE A 507 -5.01 -12.39 16.06
N MET A 508 -4.60 -11.22 16.52
CA MET A 508 -3.26 -10.95 17.01
C MET A 508 -3.32 -10.57 18.47
N PHE A 509 -2.56 -11.28 19.31
CA PHE A 509 -2.41 -11.01 20.73
C PHE A 509 -1.08 -10.33 20.99
N ARG A 510 -1.09 -9.37 21.91
CA ARG A 510 0.10 -8.66 22.38
C ARG A 510 0.12 -8.70 23.89
N ALA A 511 1.30 -8.85 24.47
CA ALA A 511 1.52 -8.70 25.90
C ALA A 511 2.86 -8.01 26.12
N GLY A 512 2.88 -7.01 27.00
CA GLY A 512 4.08 -6.24 27.29
C GLY A 512 4.18 -5.88 28.75
N PHE A 513 5.40 -5.87 29.27
CA PHE A 513 5.74 -5.40 30.59
C PHE A 513 6.67 -4.19 30.46
N TYR A 514 6.28 -3.06 31.08
CA TYR A 514 6.98 -1.81 30.92
C TYR A 514 7.26 -1.20 32.31
N VAL A 515 8.50 -0.75 32.51
CA VAL A 515 8.90 0.08 33.63
C VAL A 515 9.30 1.43 33.07
N SER A 516 8.56 2.48 33.37
CA SER A 516 8.81 3.81 32.82
C SER A 516 8.85 4.90 33.87
N ASN A 517 9.84 5.78 33.74
CA ASN A 517 9.95 7.01 34.50
C ASN A 517 9.64 8.17 33.57
N LYS A 518 8.53 8.89 33.84
CA LYS A 518 8.05 10.02 33.02
C LYS A 518 8.23 11.33 33.76
N LYS A 519 8.89 12.29 33.08
CA LYS A 519 9.09 13.64 33.58
C LYS A 519 8.61 14.65 32.54
N PRO A 520 7.53 15.39 32.80
CA PRO A 520 7.06 16.45 31.93
C PRO A 520 8.15 17.48 31.63
N THR A 521 8.19 17.96 30.39
CA THR A 521 9.15 19.00 29.95
C THR A 521 8.58 20.42 30.11
N TYR A 522 7.36 20.51 30.59
CA TYR A 522 6.61 21.73 30.90
C TYR A 522 6.35 21.83 32.42
N ASN A 523 5.89 22.97 32.88
CA ASN A 523 5.70 23.23 34.30
C ASN A 523 4.44 22.55 34.85
N TYR A 524 4.48 21.22 34.97
CA TYR A 524 3.41 20.39 35.49
C TYR A 524 3.75 19.78 36.84
N GLN A 525 2.78 19.85 37.76
CA GLN A 525 2.86 19.21 39.07
C GLN A 525 1.54 18.48 39.38
N TYR A 526 1.67 17.31 40.00
CA TYR A 526 0.54 16.50 40.44
C TYR A 526 0.44 16.53 41.96
N VAL A 527 -0.76 16.83 42.49
CA VAL A 527 -1.02 16.87 43.93
C VAL A 527 -1.24 15.46 44.46
N VAL A 528 -0.32 15.00 45.29
CA VAL A 528 -0.36 13.63 45.85
C VAL A 528 -1.14 13.61 47.17
N SER A 529 -1.01 14.65 47.98
CA SER A 529 -1.69 14.80 49.26
C SER A 529 -1.97 16.28 49.57
N ASN A 530 -3.09 16.52 50.19
CA ASN A 530 -3.49 17.82 50.69
C ASN A 530 -3.96 17.63 52.15
N SER A 531 -3.03 17.56 53.11
CA SER A 531 -3.30 17.45 54.53
C SER A 531 -2.67 18.60 55.28
N ASP A 532 -3.40 19.13 56.24
CA ASP A 532 -2.93 20.18 57.15
C ASP A 532 -2.41 21.47 56.44
N ASN A 533 -3.05 21.86 55.31
CA ASN A 533 -2.64 22.98 54.46
C ASN A 533 -1.26 22.82 53.80
N ILE A 534 -0.70 21.62 53.75
CA ILE A 534 0.53 21.32 53.04
C ILE A 534 0.22 20.56 51.74
N LEU A 535 0.45 21.24 50.62
CA LEU A 535 0.36 20.66 49.30
C LEU A 535 1.66 19.88 48.98
N VAL A 536 1.57 18.57 48.94
CA VAL A 536 2.67 17.75 48.46
C VAL A 536 2.47 17.49 46.98
N THR A 537 3.37 18.01 46.14
CA THR A 537 3.33 17.88 44.69
C THR A 537 4.49 17.08 44.17
N ARG A 538 4.28 16.42 43.01
CA ARG A 538 5.32 15.68 42.24
C ARG A 538 5.33 16.10 40.79
N ASN A 539 6.49 16.07 40.17
CA ASN A 539 6.72 16.37 38.76
C ASN A 539 7.48 15.24 38.01
N GLU A 540 7.67 14.11 38.67
CA GLU A 540 8.31 12.92 38.10
C GLU A 540 7.56 11.69 38.59
N PHE A 541 7.26 10.76 37.68
CA PHE A 541 6.29 9.67 37.87
C PHE A 541 6.85 8.35 37.41
N ASN A 542 6.79 7.34 38.29
CA ASN A 542 7.22 5.98 37.97
C ASN A 542 5.99 5.09 37.74
N PHE A 543 5.96 4.48 36.59
CA PHE A 543 4.91 3.54 36.21
C PHE A 543 5.51 2.17 35.89
N THR A 544 4.97 1.15 36.52
CA THR A 544 5.19 -0.24 36.13
C THR A 544 3.87 -0.79 35.63
N THR A 545 3.83 -1.29 34.40
CA THR A 545 2.58 -1.66 33.75
C THR A 545 2.68 -3.00 33.02
N LEU A 546 1.60 -3.77 33.12
CA LEU A 546 1.32 -4.93 32.28
C LEU A 546 0.31 -4.48 31.22
N ASN A 547 0.68 -4.60 29.95
CA ASN A 547 -0.15 -4.23 28.81
C ASN A 547 -0.60 -5.51 28.09
N LEU A 548 -1.89 -5.64 27.81
CA LEU A 548 -2.46 -6.74 27.02
C LEU A 548 -3.24 -6.14 25.86
N GLY A 549 -3.02 -6.64 24.65
CA GLY A 549 -3.70 -6.14 23.47
C GLY A 549 -4.24 -7.26 22.58
N VAL A 550 -5.40 -7.02 21.98
CA VAL A 550 -6.02 -7.90 20.99
C VAL A 550 -6.41 -7.10 19.77
N ILE A 551 -5.98 -7.57 18.60
CA ILE A 551 -6.45 -7.06 17.31
C ILE A 551 -7.27 -8.18 16.66
N PHE A 552 -8.53 -7.88 16.36
CA PHE A 552 -9.42 -8.77 15.61
C PHE A 552 -9.67 -8.19 14.23
N ALA A 553 -9.23 -8.89 13.18
CA ALA A 553 -9.34 -8.50 11.77
C ALA A 553 -9.91 -9.67 10.94
N TYR A 554 -11.22 -9.75 10.85
CA TYR A 554 -11.91 -10.86 10.21
C TYR A 554 -11.52 -11.01 8.73
N LYS A 555 -11.15 -12.23 8.32
CA LYS A 555 -10.69 -12.58 6.95
C LYS A 555 -9.54 -11.71 6.44
N GLU A 556 -8.65 -11.28 7.31
CA GLU A 556 -7.42 -10.62 6.91
C GLU A 556 -6.55 -11.54 6.04
N LYS A 557 -5.97 -10.98 4.99
CA LYS A 557 -5.10 -11.70 4.06
C LYS A 557 -3.65 -11.37 4.33
N PHE A 558 -2.77 -12.34 4.19
CA PHE A 558 -1.35 -12.19 4.45
C PHE A 558 -0.49 -12.67 3.30
N VAL A 559 0.70 -12.08 3.23
CA VAL A 559 1.82 -12.53 2.42
C VAL A 559 2.98 -12.84 3.35
N MET A 560 3.61 -13.99 3.17
CA MET A 560 4.83 -14.36 3.89
C MET A 560 6.03 -13.66 3.25
N THR A 561 6.82 -12.99 4.06
CA THR A 561 8.07 -12.36 3.64
C THR A 561 9.26 -12.96 4.42
N SER A 562 10.49 -12.61 4.04
CA SER A 562 11.68 -12.99 4.81
C SER A 562 11.67 -12.46 6.26
N THR A 563 10.91 -11.39 6.51
CA THR A 563 10.80 -10.73 7.82
C THR A 563 9.50 -11.07 8.57
N GLY A 564 8.74 -12.08 8.11
CA GLY A 564 7.46 -12.53 8.71
C GLY A 564 6.24 -12.15 7.87
N LEU A 565 5.06 -12.27 8.48
CA LEU A 565 3.78 -11.96 7.83
C LEU A 565 3.63 -10.47 7.56
N LYS A 566 3.18 -10.13 6.35
CA LYS A 566 2.69 -8.78 6.01
C LYS A 566 1.21 -8.82 5.67
N SER A 567 0.42 -7.99 6.36
CA SER A 567 -1.01 -7.85 6.10
C SER A 567 -1.27 -7.21 4.73
N ARG A 568 -2.24 -7.75 4.01
CA ARG A 568 -2.86 -7.18 2.80
C ARG A 568 -4.22 -6.52 3.11
N GLY A 569 -4.54 -6.43 4.41
CA GLY A 569 -5.79 -5.87 4.90
C GLY A 569 -6.99 -6.80 4.78
N THR A 570 -8.11 -6.28 5.20
CA THR A 570 -9.42 -6.93 5.15
C THR A 570 -10.48 -5.98 4.60
N LYS A 571 -11.59 -6.53 4.13
CA LYS A 571 -12.79 -5.75 3.75
C LYS A 571 -13.71 -5.47 4.95
N PHE A 572 -13.42 -6.03 6.12
CA PHE A 572 -14.24 -5.93 7.33
C PHE A 572 -13.63 -4.93 8.31
N PRO A 573 -14.41 -4.43 9.27
CA PRO A 573 -13.86 -3.60 10.32
C PRO A 573 -12.81 -4.33 11.15
N ILE A 574 -11.83 -3.57 11.64
CA ILE A 574 -10.78 -4.05 12.54
C ILE A 574 -11.11 -3.53 13.93
N LEU A 575 -11.22 -4.44 14.89
CA LEU A 575 -11.39 -4.14 16.31
C LEU A 575 -10.04 -4.27 17.02
N THR A 576 -9.63 -3.23 17.71
CA THR A 576 -8.46 -3.26 18.61
C THR A 576 -8.92 -3.00 20.03
N VAL A 577 -8.46 -3.80 20.96
CA VAL A 577 -8.68 -3.62 22.39
C VAL A 577 -7.35 -3.70 23.10
N ASP A 578 -7.03 -2.68 23.88
CA ASP A 578 -5.82 -2.58 24.68
C ASP A 578 -6.21 -2.39 26.17
N TYR A 579 -5.62 -3.22 27.02
CA TYR A 579 -5.77 -3.15 28.47
C TYR A 579 -4.41 -2.93 29.12
N GLN A 580 -4.34 -2.02 30.08
CA GLN A 580 -3.14 -1.73 30.83
C GLN A 580 -3.43 -1.75 32.34
N ARG A 581 -2.65 -2.56 33.06
CA ARG A 581 -2.67 -2.61 34.54
C ARG A 581 -1.43 -1.92 35.08
N GLY A 582 -1.64 -0.84 35.85
CA GLY A 582 -0.60 -0.21 36.67
C GLY A 582 -0.37 -0.98 37.97
N MET A 583 0.89 -1.18 38.35
CA MET A 583 1.28 -1.99 39.51
C MET A 583 2.12 -1.17 40.49
N LYS A 584 1.58 -0.88 41.67
CA LYS A 584 2.29 -0.18 42.73
C LYS A 584 3.19 -1.15 43.50
N GLY A 585 4.40 -0.70 43.85
CA GLY A 585 5.37 -1.49 44.61
C GLY A 585 6.17 -2.51 43.79
N VAL A 586 5.87 -2.68 42.51
CA VAL A 586 6.63 -3.54 41.59
C VAL A 586 7.61 -2.66 40.81
N LEU A 587 8.92 -2.93 40.89
CA LEU A 587 9.99 -2.23 40.17
C LEU A 587 9.80 -0.67 40.17
N HIS A 588 9.58 -0.11 41.36
CA HIS A 588 9.36 1.32 41.59
C HIS A 588 8.03 1.92 41.09
N GLY A 589 7.07 1.09 40.59
CA GLY A 589 5.74 1.57 40.24
C GLY A 589 5.02 2.26 41.41
N GLU A 590 4.42 3.42 41.17
CA GLU A 590 3.79 4.25 42.20
C GLU A 590 2.26 4.20 42.15
N TYR A 591 1.68 3.79 41.01
CA TYR A 591 0.25 3.90 40.73
C TYR A 591 -0.38 2.54 40.47
N VAL A 592 -1.57 2.32 41.04
CA VAL A 592 -2.47 1.22 40.71
C VAL A 592 -3.61 1.77 39.90
N TYR A 593 -3.84 1.23 38.71
CA TYR A 593 -4.95 1.62 37.85
C TYR A 593 -5.21 0.55 36.79
N ASP A 594 -6.43 0.49 36.34
CA ASP A 594 -6.84 -0.23 35.16
C ASP A 594 -7.22 0.75 34.06
N LYS A 595 -6.62 0.61 32.90
CA LYS A 595 -6.89 1.43 31.73
C LYS A 595 -7.27 0.53 30.57
N ILE A 596 -8.43 0.77 29.98
CA ILE A 596 -8.90 0.05 28.80
C ILE A 596 -9.17 1.05 27.68
N GLU A 597 -8.77 0.68 26.45
CA GLU A 597 -9.05 1.43 25.24
C GLU A 597 -9.52 0.46 24.16
N ALA A 598 -10.57 0.81 23.44
CA ALA A 598 -11.06 0.04 22.31
C ALA A 598 -11.26 0.94 21.10
N SER A 599 -10.93 0.45 19.91
CA SER A 599 -11.19 1.13 18.65
C SER A 599 -11.75 0.17 17.60
N LEU A 600 -12.72 0.66 16.82
CA LEU A 600 -13.31 -0.02 15.68
C LEU A 600 -13.06 0.83 14.45
N PHE A 601 -12.21 0.36 13.56
CA PHE A 601 -11.84 1.03 12.32
C PHE A 601 -12.39 0.29 11.11
N GLY A 602 -12.99 1.02 10.16
CA GLY A 602 -13.48 0.45 8.90
C GLY A 602 -13.33 1.38 7.72
N ARG A 603 -13.17 0.77 6.54
CA ARG A 603 -13.10 1.48 5.26
C ARG A 603 -13.88 0.70 4.21
N TYR A 604 -14.87 1.35 3.60
CA TYR A 604 -15.77 0.75 2.61
C TYR A 604 -15.80 1.58 1.34
N ASN A 605 -15.75 0.91 0.19
CA ASN A 605 -16.08 1.57 -1.07
C ASN A 605 -17.60 1.66 -1.19
N VAL A 606 -18.12 2.84 -1.52
CA VAL A 606 -19.54 3.13 -1.69
C VAL A 606 -19.75 3.54 -3.13
N GLY A 607 -20.45 2.68 -3.88
CA GLY A 607 -20.53 2.85 -5.33
C GLY A 607 -19.18 2.66 -6.01
N GLU A 608 -19.01 3.32 -7.15
CA GLU A 608 -17.83 3.13 -8.01
C GLU A 608 -16.64 4.00 -7.62
N LYS A 609 -16.88 5.15 -6.99
CA LYS A 609 -15.85 6.16 -6.66
C LYS A 609 -15.81 6.56 -5.20
N GLY A 610 -16.94 6.42 -4.51
CA GLY A 610 -17.07 6.84 -3.13
C GLY A 610 -16.30 5.93 -2.18
N ARG A 611 -15.75 6.51 -1.11
CA ARG A 611 -15.11 5.78 -0.02
C ARG A 611 -15.57 6.33 1.31
N PHE A 612 -16.12 5.47 2.14
CA PHE A 612 -16.49 5.78 3.51
C PHE A 612 -15.46 5.21 4.47
N THR A 613 -14.87 6.04 5.30
CA THR A 613 -13.92 5.66 6.35
C THR A 613 -14.48 6.10 7.69
N PHE A 614 -14.41 5.23 8.68
CA PHE A 614 -14.81 5.56 10.04
C PHE A 614 -13.84 4.97 11.08
N GLU A 615 -13.73 5.64 12.21
CA GLU A 615 -13.15 5.10 13.44
C GLU A 615 -14.04 5.52 14.63
N ILE A 616 -14.39 4.55 15.45
CA ILE A 616 -15.04 4.75 16.74
C ILE A 616 -14.06 4.29 17.80
N LYS A 617 -13.72 5.17 18.73
CA LYS A 617 -12.73 4.91 19.76
C LYS A 617 -13.24 5.34 21.13
N GLY A 618 -12.99 4.53 22.16
CA GLY A 618 -13.35 4.84 23.52
C GLY A 618 -12.37 4.27 24.52
N GLY A 619 -12.30 4.87 25.69
CA GLY A 619 -11.41 4.40 26.75
C GLY A 619 -11.88 4.84 28.14
N TYR A 620 -11.42 4.10 29.12
CA TYR A 620 -11.74 4.29 30.54
C TYR A 620 -10.51 3.99 31.41
N ILE A 621 -10.33 4.82 32.45
CA ILE A 621 -9.33 4.64 33.51
C ILE A 621 -10.09 4.69 34.85
N ASP A 622 -9.90 3.67 35.69
CA ASP A 622 -10.64 3.49 36.92
C ASP A 622 -10.11 4.27 38.12
N SER A 623 -8.95 4.89 37.98
CA SER A 623 -8.20 5.45 39.11
C SER A 623 -7.65 6.84 38.83
N ASP A 624 -7.33 7.56 39.89
CA ASP A 624 -6.71 8.87 39.85
C ASP A 624 -5.22 8.72 39.55
N ILE A 625 -4.77 9.25 38.42
CA ILE A 625 -3.39 9.14 37.91
C ILE A 625 -2.88 10.45 37.33
N PRO A 626 -1.55 10.65 37.30
CA PRO A 626 -0.97 11.85 36.70
C PRO A 626 -1.27 12.04 35.23
N TYR A 627 -1.36 13.30 34.79
CA TYR A 627 -1.68 13.73 33.42
C TYR A 627 -0.88 13.02 32.31
N PRO A 628 0.43 12.69 32.45
CA PRO A 628 1.15 11.95 31.40
C PRO A 628 0.52 10.62 30.98
N ASN A 629 -0.36 10.01 31.81
CA ASN A 629 -1.03 8.75 31.49
C ASN A 629 -2.55 8.88 31.28
N LEU A 630 -3.14 10.07 31.48
CA LEU A 630 -4.54 10.34 31.13
C LEU A 630 -4.75 10.33 29.62
N PHE A 631 -5.99 10.22 29.16
CA PHE A 631 -6.33 10.35 27.75
C PHE A 631 -6.32 11.82 27.34
N VAL A 632 -5.60 12.08 26.25
CA VAL A 632 -5.56 13.38 25.59
C VAL A 632 -5.90 13.16 24.12
N PRO A 633 -6.94 13.84 23.58
CA PRO A 633 -7.33 13.68 22.18
C PRO A 633 -6.19 14.01 21.22
N LEU A 634 -6.16 13.28 20.09
CA LEU A 634 -5.28 13.64 19.00
C LEU A 634 -5.78 14.91 18.33
N ALA A 635 -5.05 15.99 18.47
CA ALA A 635 -5.41 17.34 18.05
C ALA A 635 -4.36 17.94 17.11
N GLY A 636 -4.78 18.80 16.20
CA GLY A 636 -3.91 19.38 15.19
C GLY A 636 -4.33 20.80 14.76
N TYR A 637 -4.78 21.65 15.70
CA TYR A 637 -5.13 23.01 15.37
C TYR A 637 -3.90 23.87 15.10
N SER A 638 -3.92 24.51 13.96
CA SER A 638 -3.25 25.76 13.63
C SER A 638 -4.15 26.46 12.61
N PRO A 639 -4.13 27.80 12.48
CA PRO A 639 -4.89 28.50 11.45
C PRO A 639 -4.65 27.93 10.04
N ILE A 640 -3.41 27.53 9.76
CA ILE A 640 -3.00 26.85 8.52
C ILE A 640 -2.11 25.68 8.91
N THR A 641 -2.51 24.47 8.52
CA THR A 641 -1.74 23.24 8.79
C THR A 641 -2.16 22.12 7.81
N TYR A 642 -1.54 20.96 7.90
CA TYR A 642 -1.94 19.80 7.11
C TYR A 642 -3.10 19.02 7.78
N PHE A 643 -3.86 18.33 6.95
CA PHE A 643 -4.93 17.44 7.40
C PHE A 643 -4.36 16.13 7.90
N THR A 644 -4.76 15.74 9.10
CA THR A 644 -4.43 14.44 9.68
C THR A 644 -5.72 13.66 9.84
N PRO A 645 -5.89 12.52 9.14
CA PRO A 645 -7.05 11.65 9.33
C PRO A 645 -7.16 11.16 10.78
N ARG A 646 -8.37 10.97 11.27
CA ARG A 646 -8.66 10.41 12.61
C ARG A 646 -8.07 11.22 13.76
N ALA A 647 -7.99 12.54 13.57
CA ALA A 647 -7.59 13.52 14.58
C ALA A 647 -8.50 14.74 14.51
N PHE A 648 -8.66 15.45 15.61
CA PHE A 648 -9.42 16.69 15.65
C PHE A 648 -8.63 17.83 15.01
N GLY A 649 -9.13 18.35 13.88
CA GLY A 649 -8.45 19.35 13.07
C GLY A 649 -8.51 20.77 13.63
N THR A 650 -9.51 21.09 14.46
CA THR A 650 -9.73 22.41 15.05
C THR A 650 -9.50 22.44 16.56
N MET A 651 -9.18 21.32 17.18
CA MET A 651 -8.84 21.21 18.59
C MET A 651 -7.38 21.57 18.82
N ARG A 652 -7.08 22.35 19.85
CA ARG A 652 -5.72 22.69 20.28
C ARG A 652 -5.10 21.51 21.01
N VAL A 653 -3.80 21.33 20.88
CA VAL A 653 -3.08 20.27 21.56
C VAL A 653 -3.12 20.47 23.08
N GLY A 654 -3.57 19.45 23.82
CA GLY A 654 -3.73 19.49 25.27
C GLY A 654 -4.94 20.32 25.76
N GLU A 655 -5.84 20.75 24.87
CA GLU A 655 -7.03 21.52 25.23
C GLU A 655 -8.00 20.70 26.11
N PHE A 656 -8.04 19.39 25.89
CA PHE A 656 -8.91 18.48 26.65
C PHE A 656 -8.16 17.32 27.24
N VAL A 657 -8.67 16.84 28.38
CA VAL A 657 -8.19 15.66 29.10
C VAL A 657 -9.36 14.86 29.64
N SER A 658 -9.22 13.56 29.73
CA SER A 658 -10.25 12.68 30.22
C SER A 658 -9.70 11.38 30.82
N ASP A 659 -10.45 10.77 31.72
CA ASP A 659 -10.31 9.37 32.16
C ASP A 659 -11.41 8.48 31.57
N LEU A 660 -12.48 9.07 31.04
CA LEU A 660 -13.52 8.43 30.24
C LEU A 660 -13.72 9.22 28.94
N TYR A 661 -13.63 8.55 27.78
CA TYR A 661 -13.86 9.23 26.49
C TYR A 661 -14.54 8.33 25.45
N ALA A 662 -15.16 8.99 24.47
CA ALA A 662 -15.67 8.39 23.25
C ALA A 662 -15.44 9.34 22.07
N TYR A 663 -14.80 8.88 20.99
CA TYR A 663 -14.55 9.64 19.77
C TYR A 663 -15.13 8.93 18.57
N ILE A 664 -15.65 9.69 17.63
CA ILE A 664 -16.16 9.22 16.33
C ILE A 664 -15.52 10.08 15.26
N PHE A 665 -14.84 9.44 14.32
CA PHE A 665 -14.25 10.05 13.15
C PHE A 665 -14.91 9.46 11.90
N LEU A 666 -15.50 10.32 11.07
CA LEU A 666 -16.17 9.93 9.83
C LEU A 666 -15.57 10.72 8.68
N GLN A 667 -15.28 10.05 7.58
CA GLN A 667 -14.85 10.69 6.34
C GLN A 667 -15.53 10.02 5.16
N TYR A 668 -16.10 10.82 4.26
CA TYR A 668 -16.63 10.37 2.99
C TYR A 668 -15.90 11.06 1.85
N ASP A 669 -15.17 10.26 1.07
CA ASP A 669 -14.45 10.69 -0.12
C ASP A 669 -15.34 10.40 -1.34
N PHE A 670 -15.68 11.43 -2.11
CA PHE A 670 -16.51 11.29 -3.32
C PHE A 670 -15.72 10.78 -4.52
N GLY A 671 -14.39 10.77 -4.42
CA GLY A 671 -13.49 10.50 -5.53
C GLY A 671 -13.51 11.58 -6.60
N ASN A 672 -12.98 11.29 -7.78
CA ASN A 672 -12.95 12.25 -8.89
C ASN A 672 -14.32 12.37 -9.56
N ILE A 673 -15.16 13.28 -9.08
CA ILE A 673 -16.52 13.49 -9.59
C ILE A 673 -16.57 14.27 -10.91
N PHE A 674 -15.51 14.99 -11.27
CA PHE A 674 -15.50 15.87 -12.46
C PHE A 674 -14.94 15.21 -13.71
N ASN A 675 -14.50 13.95 -13.65
CA ASN A 675 -13.94 13.16 -14.76
C ASN A 675 -12.89 13.89 -15.61
N ARG A 676 -12.12 14.81 -15.02
CA ARG A 676 -11.10 15.55 -15.72
C ARG A 676 -9.86 14.71 -15.93
N LYS A 677 -9.35 14.69 -17.15
CA LYS A 677 -8.04 14.14 -17.50
C LYS A 677 -6.97 15.21 -17.22
N GLY A 678 -5.84 14.81 -16.68
CA GLY A 678 -4.71 15.73 -16.42
C GLY A 678 -4.29 15.77 -14.96
N LEU A 679 -3.44 16.72 -14.62
CA LEU A 679 -2.86 16.89 -13.26
C LEU A 679 -3.85 17.49 -12.26
N PHE A 680 -4.93 18.11 -12.72
CA PHE A 680 -5.97 18.72 -11.91
C PHE A 680 -7.19 17.81 -11.85
N ARG A 681 -7.38 17.08 -10.71
CA ARG A 681 -8.45 16.08 -10.52
C ARG A 681 -9.11 16.25 -9.17
N PRO A 682 -9.84 17.33 -8.94
CA PRO A 682 -10.39 17.60 -7.61
C PRO A 682 -11.29 16.47 -7.12
N SER A 683 -10.93 15.92 -5.97
CA SER A 683 -11.66 14.86 -5.26
C SER A 683 -12.22 15.41 -3.95
N PRO A 684 -13.51 15.82 -3.90
CA PRO A 684 -14.11 16.34 -2.70
C PRO A 684 -14.21 15.27 -1.61
N SER A 685 -14.08 15.70 -0.34
CA SER A 685 -14.30 14.86 0.83
C SER A 685 -15.01 15.63 1.91
N LEU A 686 -15.93 14.97 2.62
CA LEU A 686 -16.57 15.47 3.82
C LEU A 686 -15.98 14.76 5.03
N VAL A 687 -15.70 15.52 6.07
CA VAL A 687 -15.20 15.03 7.36
C VAL A 687 -16.13 15.47 8.46
N PHE A 688 -16.44 14.57 9.39
CA PHE A 688 -17.19 14.88 10.60
C PHE A 688 -16.54 14.17 11.78
N ASN A 689 -16.22 14.90 12.84
CA ASN A 689 -15.63 14.37 14.05
C ASN A 689 -16.45 14.76 15.26
N TYR A 690 -16.64 13.81 16.16
CA TYR A 690 -17.31 13.99 17.44
C TYR A 690 -16.40 13.50 18.57
N GLY A 691 -16.34 14.25 19.66
CA GLY A 691 -15.62 13.89 20.87
C GLY A 691 -16.43 14.13 22.13
N TYR A 692 -16.46 13.14 23.00
CA TYR A 692 -16.92 13.23 24.38
C TYR A 692 -15.77 12.85 25.30
N GLY A 693 -15.61 13.50 26.43
CA GLY A 693 -14.63 13.14 27.43
C GLY A 693 -14.89 13.81 28.76
N ASN A 694 -14.72 13.07 29.83
CA ASN A 694 -14.92 13.55 31.20
C ASN A 694 -13.83 13.01 32.12
N LEU A 695 -13.71 13.64 33.29
CA LEU A 695 -12.92 13.16 34.42
C LEU A 695 -13.90 12.70 35.50
N ILE A 696 -14.02 11.38 35.66
CA ILE A 696 -14.92 10.73 36.61
C ILE A 696 -14.15 10.34 37.89
N ASN A 697 -12.94 9.80 37.71
CA ASN A 697 -12.09 9.30 38.77
C ASN A 697 -10.93 10.26 39.10
N ASN A 698 -10.73 11.28 38.25
CA ASN A 698 -9.70 12.32 38.41
C ASN A 698 -10.31 13.69 38.63
N SER A 699 -9.55 14.60 39.23
CA SER A 699 -9.93 15.99 39.41
C SER A 699 -8.91 16.92 38.78
N LEU A 700 -9.37 17.91 37.98
CA LEU A 700 -8.48 18.93 37.40
C LEU A 700 -7.67 19.70 38.43
N GLU A 701 -8.18 19.87 39.63
CA GLU A 701 -7.51 20.59 40.74
C GLU A 701 -6.21 19.92 41.17
N LYS A 702 -6.05 18.61 40.93
CA LYS A 702 -4.81 17.89 41.20
C LYS A 702 -3.73 18.07 40.13
N HIS A 703 -4.08 18.66 39.02
CA HIS A 703 -3.19 18.81 37.85
C HIS A 703 -2.78 20.26 37.67
N ILE A 704 -1.77 20.72 38.43
CA ILE A 704 -1.28 22.11 38.38
C ILE A 704 -0.38 22.30 37.16
N GLY A 705 -0.54 23.43 36.47
CA GLY A 705 0.32 23.81 35.33
C GLY A 705 -0.12 23.26 33.96
N ILE A 706 -1.32 22.75 33.86
CA ILE A 706 -1.98 22.44 32.56
C ILE A 706 -3.21 23.34 32.38
N ASP A 707 -3.43 23.78 31.15
CA ASP A 707 -4.61 24.54 30.74
C ASP A 707 -5.53 23.59 29.94
N ALA A 708 -6.06 22.56 30.61
CA ALA A 708 -6.92 21.57 30.03
C ALA A 708 -8.30 21.61 30.66
N ARG A 709 -9.31 21.20 29.91
CA ARG A 709 -10.71 21.07 30.34
C ARG A 709 -11.30 19.75 29.92
N THR A 710 -12.51 19.42 30.34
CA THR A 710 -13.24 18.25 29.91
C THR A 710 -14.10 18.52 28.68
N MET A 711 -14.49 17.47 27.94
CA MET A 711 -15.41 17.55 26.78
C MET A 711 -16.80 17.03 27.11
N GLU A 712 -17.29 17.18 28.33
CA GLU A 712 -18.58 16.61 28.79
C GLU A 712 -19.81 17.12 28.03
N LYS A 713 -19.72 18.31 27.38
CA LYS A 713 -20.81 18.86 26.54
C LYS A 713 -20.74 18.43 25.07
N GLY A 714 -19.77 17.60 24.72
CA GLY A 714 -19.54 17.17 23.35
C GLY A 714 -18.79 18.20 22.50
N PHE A 715 -17.71 17.76 21.88
CA PHE A 715 -16.95 18.54 20.90
C PHE A 715 -17.33 18.12 19.49
N TYR A 716 -17.63 19.08 18.63
CA TYR A 716 -18.08 18.83 17.27
C TYR A 716 -17.21 19.62 16.29
N GLU A 717 -16.82 18.97 15.20
CA GLU A 717 -16.23 19.64 14.05
C GLU A 717 -16.62 18.96 12.75
N ALA A 718 -16.68 19.75 11.69
CA ALA A 718 -16.88 19.26 10.34
C ALA A 718 -15.89 19.93 9.38
N GLY A 719 -15.59 19.26 8.28
CA GLY A 719 -14.68 19.76 7.28
C GLY A 719 -15.06 19.39 5.86
N PHE A 720 -14.66 20.25 4.95
CA PHE A 720 -14.72 20.02 3.53
C PHE A 720 -13.29 20.09 2.97
N LEU A 721 -12.87 19.02 2.30
CA LEU A 721 -11.56 18.92 1.70
C LEU A 721 -11.73 18.76 0.18
N VAL A 722 -10.81 19.29 -0.57
CA VAL A 722 -10.68 19.04 -2.01
C VAL A 722 -9.27 18.50 -2.22
N ASN A 723 -9.19 17.19 -2.34
CA ASN A 723 -7.95 16.47 -2.59
C ASN A 723 -7.59 16.53 -4.08
N ASP A 724 -6.38 16.14 -4.43
CA ASP A 724 -5.90 15.95 -5.82
C ASP A 724 -6.04 17.19 -6.71
N LEU A 725 -5.91 18.39 -6.13
CA LEU A 725 -5.90 19.65 -6.88
C LEU A 725 -4.67 19.78 -7.77
N PHE A 726 -3.50 19.35 -7.26
CA PHE A 726 -2.24 19.38 -7.99
C PHE A 726 -1.49 18.08 -7.71
N GLY A 727 -1.12 17.36 -8.77
CA GLY A 727 -0.37 16.10 -8.64
C GLY A 727 1.01 16.20 -9.30
N VAL A 728 2.03 15.65 -8.63
CA VAL A 728 3.38 15.46 -9.18
C VAL A 728 3.77 14.01 -8.94
N SER A 729 3.82 13.22 -10.02
CA SER A 729 4.13 11.79 -9.95
C SER A 729 3.14 11.02 -9.06
N TYR A 730 3.61 10.48 -7.93
CA TYR A 730 2.81 9.69 -6.98
C TYR A 730 2.22 10.51 -5.82
N LEU A 731 2.47 11.82 -5.79
CA LEU A 731 2.00 12.71 -4.74
C LEU A 731 0.99 13.69 -5.30
N SER A 732 -0.16 13.78 -4.65
CA SER A 732 -1.18 14.79 -4.93
C SER A 732 -1.38 15.68 -3.73
N PHE A 733 -1.64 16.94 -3.99
CA PHE A 733 -1.86 17.97 -2.98
C PHE A 733 -3.27 18.53 -3.11
N GLY A 734 -3.86 18.86 -1.99
CA GLY A 734 -5.18 19.46 -1.93
C GLY A 734 -5.29 20.47 -0.80
N LEU A 735 -6.47 21.06 -0.68
CA LEU A 735 -6.81 22.05 0.32
C LEU A 735 -8.15 21.72 0.95
N GLY A 736 -8.34 22.18 2.17
CA GLY A 736 -9.61 22.04 2.85
C GLY A 736 -9.77 23.02 3.99
N VAL A 737 -10.95 23.00 4.58
CA VAL A 737 -11.29 23.78 5.77
C VAL A 737 -11.98 22.88 6.77
N MET A 738 -11.58 22.99 8.03
CA MET A 738 -12.25 22.39 9.17
C MET A 738 -12.85 23.50 10.03
N CYS A 739 -14.04 23.26 10.57
CA CYS A 739 -14.76 24.18 11.42
C CYS A 739 -15.26 23.48 12.67
N ARG A 740 -14.96 24.05 13.86
CA ARG A 740 -15.61 23.60 15.11
C ARG A 740 -16.91 24.34 15.35
N PHE A 741 -17.85 23.67 15.98
CA PHE A 741 -19.15 24.26 16.37
C PHE A 741 -19.67 23.65 17.68
N GLY A 742 -20.75 24.20 18.20
CA GLY A 742 -21.34 23.77 19.46
C GLY A 742 -20.75 24.47 20.68
N TYR A 743 -20.86 23.83 21.85
CA TYR A 743 -20.56 24.44 23.15
C TYR A 743 -19.13 24.99 23.28
N TYR A 744 -18.17 24.32 22.68
CA TYR A 744 -16.74 24.68 22.77
C TYR A 744 -16.28 25.62 21.64
N SER A 745 -17.19 26.24 20.91
CA SER A 745 -16.86 27.26 19.91
C SER A 745 -16.26 28.51 20.54
N PHE A 746 -15.35 29.17 19.85
CA PHE A 746 -14.82 30.46 20.24
C PHE A 746 -15.75 31.60 19.78
N PRO A 747 -15.78 32.73 20.49
CA PRO A 747 -16.64 33.87 20.09
C PRO A 747 -16.33 34.42 18.70
N LYS A 748 -15.08 34.42 18.29
CA LYS A 748 -14.67 34.85 16.95
C LYS A 748 -14.80 33.68 15.96
N VAL A 749 -15.53 33.87 14.88
CA VAL A 749 -15.78 32.84 13.85
C VAL A 749 -14.49 32.28 13.28
N LEU A 750 -13.51 33.13 12.98
CA LEU A 750 -12.22 32.72 12.40
C LEU A 750 -11.40 31.82 13.33
N ASP A 751 -11.54 31.96 14.66
CA ASP A 751 -10.82 31.10 15.62
C ASP A 751 -11.38 29.68 15.65
N ASN A 752 -12.57 29.44 15.07
CA ASN A 752 -13.19 28.12 14.90
C ASN A 752 -12.79 27.43 13.59
N LEU A 753 -12.07 28.12 12.70
CA LEU A 753 -11.67 27.62 11.39
C LEU A 753 -10.22 27.21 11.38
N SER A 754 -9.89 26.20 10.60
CA SER A 754 -8.52 25.78 10.30
C SER A 754 -8.42 25.37 8.84
N LEU A 755 -7.55 26.06 8.10
CA LEU A 755 -7.21 25.67 6.75
C LEU A 755 -6.29 24.46 6.77
N LYS A 756 -6.56 23.48 5.90
CA LYS A 756 -5.83 22.20 5.84
C LYS A 756 -5.22 21.99 4.47
N PHE A 757 -3.93 21.67 4.45
CA PHE A 757 -3.31 21.06 3.28
C PHE A 757 -3.51 19.56 3.34
N THR A 758 -3.91 18.94 2.22
CA THR A 758 -4.01 17.49 2.10
C THR A 758 -2.88 16.97 1.21
N VAL A 759 -2.34 15.83 1.57
CA VAL A 759 -1.36 15.09 0.78
C VAL A 759 -1.91 13.69 0.60
N THR A 760 -2.09 13.27 -0.66
CA THR A 760 -2.55 11.93 -1.04
C THR A 760 -1.49 11.26 -1.92
N MET A 761 -1.33 9.94 -1.77
CA MET A 761 -0.41 9.11 -2.54
C MET A 761 -1.19 8.09 -3.38
#